data_935037f9367ea0a9fcd29a42afcf89d1
#
_entry.id   935037f9367ea0a9fcd29a42afcf89d1
#
_cell.length_a   1.000
_cell.length_b   1.000
_cell.length_c   1.000
_cell.angle_alpha   90.00
_cell.angle_beta   90.00
_cell.angle_gamma   90.00
#
_symmetry.space_group_name_H-M   'P 1'
#
loop_
_entity.id
_entity.type
_entity.pdbx_description
1 polymer ?
#
loop_
_entity_poly.entity_id
_entity_poly.type
_entity_poly.pdbx_seq_one_letter_code
_entity_poly.pdbx_strand_id
1 'polypeptide(L)'
;MGEFKIQSKFKPTGDQPKAIDALVQSIENGNRGQTLLGVTGSGKTFTMANIIERTQKPTLILAHNKTLAAQLCAEFKEFFPDNIVEYFVSYYDYYQPEAYVPQTDTFIEKDASINDEIDKLRHSATSALLERRDVIIVASVSCIYGLGNPEEYKKLTISLRPGMIKDRDEVIKKLIEIQYERNDIDFARGTFRVRGDNLDIIPSSSSSKGIRIEFFGDEIDRIREFDVLTGNIIGERQHVSITPASHFAASEETLEKSIKVIEDELEDRLKVLTAEDKILEAQRLKQRTNYDIEMIREMGYCQGIENYSRILDGRMPGTPPQTLLDYFPEDFLMFIDESHVTLPQVRAMYAGDRSRKTSLVEFGFRLPCAFDNRPLKFSEFESKINQVVFVSATPGEYELDNSEIVAEQIIRPTGLLDPVIEIRPIQGQIDDLYGEIQRTVQRGFRVLITTLTKRMAEDLTKYLKDLNVKATYMHSDIDTLERMKIIRELRLGEVDVLIGINLLREGLDIPEVALVAILDADKEGFLRSETSLIQTIGRAARNSESKVIMYADNITKSMDKSIKETERRRVIQMEYNEEHNITPTTVIKGVRDIIEATKVSEEKENYETEVKKAAKKDIPVEKLIEQYEEEMKEAAKNLQFERAAELRDIIKDLKENSK
;
A
#
# COMPACT_ATOMS: atom_id res chain seq x y z
N MET A 1 -2.03 10.37 27.62
CA MET A 1 -2.38 9.72 26.34
C MET A 1 -2.66 10.84 25.37
N GLY A 2 -2.13 10.79 24.15
CA GLY A 2 -2.41 11.80 23.14
C GLY A 2 -3.89 11.76 22.73
N GLU A 3 -4.48 12.91 22.49
CA GLU A 3 -5.81 13.03 21.91
C GLU A 3 -5.66 13.36 20.42
N PHE A 4 -6.54 12.83 19.59
CA PHE A 4 -6.60 13.24 18.19
C PHE A 4 -7.10 14.67 18.09
N LYS A 5 -6.32 15.51 17.40
CA LYS A 5 -6.68 16.91 17.18
C LYS A 5 -6.35 17.32 15.75
N ILE A 6 -7.41 17.69 15.01
CA ILE A 6 -7.27 18.16 13.64
C ILE A 6 -6.62 19.54 13.60
N GLN A 7 -5.62 19.68 12.73
CA GLN A 7 -5.08 20.97 12.33
C GLN A 7 -5.44 21.23 10.88
N SER A 8 -6.44 22.06 10.64
CA SER A 8 -6.91 22.37 9.29
C SER A 8 -7.33 23.82 9.17
N LYS A 9 -7.10 24.43 8.01
CA LYS A 9 -7.64 25.75 7.64
C LYS A 9 -9.10 25.64 7.22
N PHE A 10 -9.59 24.44 6.93
CA PHE A 10 -10.95 24.17 6.48
C PHE A 10 -11.86 23.84 7.66
N LYS A 11 -13.13 24.15 7.49
CA LYS A 11 -14.21 23.71 8.38
C LYS A 11 -15.18 22.84 7.60
N PRO A 12 -15.89 21.90 8.25
CA PRO A 12 -16.91 21.11 7.59
C PRO A 12 -18.00 22.01 6.95
N THR A 13 -18.30 21.77 5.68
CA THR A 13 -19.28 22.54 4.89
C THR A 13 -20.19 21.59 4.08
N GLY A 14 -21.28 22.13 3.52
CA GLY A 14 -22.23 21.33 2.76
C GLY A 14 -22.88 20.24 3.60
N ASP A 15 -22.84 19.00 3.11
CA ASP A 15 -23.38 17.83 3.79
C ASP A 15 -22.47 17.30 4.90
N GLN A 16 -21.19 17.72 4.94
CA GLN A 16 -20.20 17.19 5.88
C GLN A 16 -20.64 17.27 7.34
N PRO A 17 -21.12 18.40 7.89
CA PRO A 17 -21.55 18.48 9.29
C PRO A 17 -22.62 17.44 9.63
N LYS A 18 -23.63 17.32 8.78
CA LYS A 18 -24.74 16.38 8.97
C LYS A 18 -24.28 14.93 8.87
N ALA A 19 -23.40 14.61 7.91
CA ALA A 19 -22.83 13.28 7.75
C ALA A 19 -21.94 12.89 8.94
N ILE A 20 -21.08 13.82 9.41
CA ILE A 20 -20.23 13.61 10.58
C ILE A 20 -21.09 13.35 11.82
N ASP A 21 -22.08 14.20 12.09
CA ASP A 21 -22.95 14.06 13.27
C ASP A 21 -23.69 12.71 13.27
N ALA A 22 -24.26 12.33 12.14
CA ALA A 22 -25.00 11.09 12.00
C ALA A 22 -24.09 9.84 12.18
N LEU A 23 -22.90 9.83 11.58
CA LEU A 23 -21.94 8.73 11.66
C LEU A 23 -21.34 8.62 13.07
N VAL A 24 -20.94 9.73 13.68
CA VAL A 24 -20.43 9.75 15.06
C VAL A 24 -21.48 9.24 16.04
N GLN A 25 -22.72 9.74 15.95
CA GLN A 25 -23.79 9.27 16.80
C GLN A 25 -24.06 7.77 16.65
N SER A 26 -24.00 7.24 15.42
CA SER A 26 -24.14 5.81 15.17
C SER A 26 -23.01 5.00 15.82
N ILE A 27 -21.76 5.46 15.71
CA ILE A 27 -20.59 4.84 16.33
C ILE A 27 -20.69 4.86 17.86
N GLU A 28 -21.09 6.00 18.45
CA GLU A 28 -21.27 6.16 19.90
C GLU A 28 -22.40 5.28 20.45
N ASN A 29 -23.44 5.04 19.66
CA ASN A 29 -24.54 4.12 19.99
C ASN A 29 -24.10 2.64 19.94
N GLY A 30 -22.87 2.34 19.53
CA GLY A 30 -22.35 0.99 19.44
C GLY A 30 -22.75 0.24 18.16
N ASN A 31 -23.32 0.90 17.17
CA ASN A 31 -23.66 0.30 15.88
C ASN A 31 -22.38 -0.18 15.18
N ARG A 32 -22.47 -1.34 14.52
CA ARG A 32 -21.31 -2.00 13.95
C ARG A 32 -20.91 -1.42 12.59
N GLY A 33 -21.86 -1.26 11.69
CA GLY A 33 -21.63 -0.84 10.31
C GLY A 33 -22.30 0.48 9.97
N GLN A 34 -21.59 1.34 9.26
CA GLN A 34 -22.08 2.62 8.73
C GLN A 34 -21.56 2.81 7.31
N THR A 35 -22.31 3.50 6.46
CA THR A 35 -21.86 3.86 5.11
C THR A 35 -21.82 5.39 4.95
N LEU A 36 -20.66 5.90 4.52
CA LEU A 36 -20.50 7.23 3.97
C LEU A 36 -20.59 7.16 2.44
N LEU A 37 -21.75 7.49 1.89
CA LEU A 37 -21.96 7.63 0.46
C LEU A 37 -21.47 9.02 0.04
N GLY A 38 -20.21 9.13 -0.34
CA GLY A 38 -19.60 10.42 -0.66
C GLY A 38 -19.15 10.50 -2.13
N VAL A 39 -19.69 11.49 -2.86
CA VAL A 39 -19.29 11.69 -4.25
C VAL A 39 -17.81 12.09 -4.37
N THR A 40 -17.22 11.92 -5.54
CA THR A 40 -15.85 12.37 -5.81
C THR A 40 -15.74 13.89 -5.61
N GLY A 41 -14.76 14.33 -4.82
CA GLY A 41 -14.52 15.75 -4.54
C GLY A 41 -15.38 16.35 -3.44
N SER A 42 -16.21 15.57 -2.74
CA SER A 42 -17.01 16.05 -1.59
C SER A 42 -16.21 16.22 -0.30
N GLY A 43 -14.94 15.79 -0.26
CA GLY A 43 -14.09 15.88 0.91
C GLY A 43 -14.26 14.72 1.90
N LYS A 44 -14.48 13.50 1.41
CA LYS A 44 -14.60 12.27 2.24
C LYS A 44 -13.48 12.13 3.27
N THR A 45 -12.22 12.34 2.86
CA THR A 45 -11.04 12.24 3.75
C THR A 45 -11.16 13.20 4.94
N PHE A 46 -11.61 14.43 4.70
CA PHE A 46 -11.82 15.40 5.76
C PHE A 46 -12.98 15.00 6.70
N THR A 47 -14.04 14.42 6.17
CA THR A 47 -15.14 13.84 6.96
C THR A 47 -14.64 12.70 7.85
N MET A 48 -13.84 11.78 7.31
CA MET A 48 -13.20 10.70 8.08
C MET A 48 -12.32 11.26 9.20
N ALA A 49 -11.50 12.28 8.92
CA ALA A 49 -10.66 12.93 9.93
C ALA A 49 -11.50 13.52 11.09
N ASN A 50 -12.61 14.21 10.79
CA ASN A 50 -13.51 14.75 11.80
C ASN A 50 -14.20 13.65 12.64
N ILE A 51 -14.53 12.50 12.05
CA ILE A 51 -15.06 11.35 12.79
C ILE A 51 -14.00 10.80 13.75
N ILE A 52 -12.73 10.66 13.30
CA ILE A 52 -11.62 10.20 14.14
C ILE A 52 -11.40 11.15 15.32
N GLU A 53 -11.36 12.47 15.08
CA GLU A 53 -11.20 13.45 16.16
C GLU A 53 -12.33 13.35 17.19
N ARG A 54 -13.58 13.18 16.75
CA ARG A 54 -14.73 13.14 17.66
C ARG A 54 -14.85 11.83 18.42
N THR A 55 -14.50 10.69 17.79
CA THR A 55 -14.62 9.37 18.41
C THR A 55 -13.40 8.97 19.25
N GLN A 56 -12.25 9.59 19.03
CA GLN A 56 -10.99 9.34 19.78
C GLN A 56 -10.55 7.87 19.79
N LYS A 57 -10.86 7.11 18.75
CA LYS A 57 -10.52 5.68 18.65
C LYS A 57 -9.29 5.45 17.80
N PRO A 58 -8.39 4.51 18.17
CA PRO A 58 -7.36 4.02 17.27
C PRO A 58 -8.00 3.61 15.95
N THR A 59 -7.40 3.99 14.84
CA THR A 59 -8.08 3.90 13.54
C THR A 59 -7.24 3.14 12.52
N LEU A 60 -7.89 2.21 11.82
CA LEU A 60 -7.37 1.54 10.62
C LEU A 60 -8.12 2.03 9.38
N ILE A 61 -7.40 2.54 8.39
CA ILE A 61 -7.95 2.94 7.10
C ILE A 61 -7.45 1.95 6.04
N LEU A 62 -8.36 1.18 5.46
CA LEU A 62 -8.06 0.19 4.46
C LEU A 62 -8.32 0.72 3.06
N ALA A 63 -7.28 0.75 2.21
CA ALA A 63 -7.32 1.17 0.82
C ALA A 63 -7.00 0.00 -0.13
N HIS A 64 -7.56 0.01 -1.34
CA HIS A 64 -7.43 -1.11 -2.27
C HIS A 64 -6.06 -1.21 -2.97
N ASN A 65 -5.23 -0.17 -2.94
CA ASN A 65 -3.87 -0.20 -3.51
C ASN A 65 -2.87 0.68 -2.74
N LYS A 66 -1.57 0.48 -3.01
CA LYS A 66 -0.46 1.20 -2.36
C LYS A 66 -0.52 2.72 -2.61
N THR A 67 -0.84 3.14 -3.83
CA THR A 67 -0.84 4.56 -4.24
C THR A 67 -1.92 5.35 -3.50
N LEU A 68 -3.14 4.81 -3.44
CA LEU A 68 -4.23 5.44 -2.70
C LEU A 68 -3.92 5.48 -1.19
N ALA A 69 -3.36 4.38 -0.65
CA ALA A 69 -2.94 4.34 0.74
C ALA A 69 -1.86 5.39 1.06
N ALA A 70 -0.89 5.60 0.16
CA ALA A 70 0.14 6.65 0.32
C ALA A 70 -0.46 8.06 0.30
N GLN A 71 -1.39 8.32 -0.64
CA GLN A 71 -2.09 9.60 -0.72
C GLN A 71 -2.89 9.87 0.56
N LEU A 72 -3.68 8.91 1.02
CA LEU A 72 -4.46 9.03 2.27
C LEU A 72 -3.54 9.25 3.47
N CYS A 73 -2.45 8.49 3.58
CA CYS A 73 -1.47 8.65 4.65
C CYS A 73 -0.91 10.08 4.69
N ALA A 74 -0.55 10.65 3.53
CA ALA A 74 -0.07 12.03 3.43
C ALA A 74 -1.14 13.04 3.86
N GLU A 75 -2.39 12.89 3.40
CA GLU A 75 -3.50 13.75 3.78
C GLU A 75 -3.79 13.67 5.30
N PHE A 76 -3.77 12.47 5.90
CA PHE A 76 -3.97 12.32 7.34
C PHE A 76 -2.80 12.87 8.17
N LYS A 77 -1.56 12.79 7.70
CA LYS A 77 -0.41 13.45 8.33
C LYS A 77 -0.55 14.98 8.34
N GLU A 78 -1.13 15.55 7.29
CA GLU A 78 -1.43 16.99 7.25
C GLU A 78 -2.53 17.37 8.26
N PHE A 79 -3.56 16.52 8.44
CA PHE A 79 -4.64 16.76 9.39
C PHE A 79 -4.23 16.52 10.85
N PHE A 80 -3.35 15.58 11.12
CA PHE A 80 -2.95 15.13 12.45
C PHE A 80 -1.42 15.20 12.65
N PRO A 81 -0.80 16.38 12.55
CA PRO A 81 0.67 16.51 12.63
C PRO A 81 1.25 16.15 14.00
N ASP A 82 0.45 16.21 15.08
CA ASP A 82 0.88 15.90 16.45
C ASP A 82 0.55 14.45 16.87
N ASN A 83 -0.18 13.70 16.03
CA ASN A 83 -0.55 12.33 16.28
C ASN A 83 0.27 11.37 15.39
N ILE A 84 0.20 10.08 15.68
CA ILE A 84 0.90 9.09 14.88
C ILE A 84 0.03 8.66 13.70
N VAL A 85 0.53 8.89 12.49
CA VAL A 85 -0.07 8.41 11.25
C VAL A 85 0.95 7.56 10.52
N GLU A 86 0.68 6.25 10.40
CA GLU A 86 1.60 5.26 9.85
C GLU A 86 1.07 4.63 8.57
N TYR A 87 2.02 4.15 7.77
CA TYR A 87 1.76 3.52 6.48
C TYR A 87 2.08 2.03 6.53
N PHE A 88 1.10 1.18 6.19
CA PHE A 88 1.25 -0.27 6.26
C PHE A 88 0.81 -0.94 4.96
N VAL A 89 1.76 -1.23 4.06
CA VAL A 89 1.50 -1.89 2.79
C VAL A 89 2.44 -3.07 2.59
N SER A 90 2.32 -3.79 1.49
CA SER A 90 3.28 -4.85 1.15
C SER A 90 4.68 -4.24 0.97
N TYR A 91 5.67 -4.81 1.67
CA TYR A 91 7.08 -4.37 1.63
C TYR A 91 7.85 -4.92 0.42
N TYR A 92 7.20 -5.67 -0.46
CA TYR A 92 7.82 -6.13 -1.69
C TYR A 92 7.69 -5.08 -2.80
N ASP A 93 8.83 -4.67 -3.39
CA ASP A 93 8.86 -3.91 -4.63
C ASP A 93 8.56 -4.84 -5.81
N TYR A 94 9.22 -5.99 -5.82
CA TYR A 94 8.94 -7.10 -6.71
C TYR A 94 8.59 -8.34 -5.88
N TYR A 95 7.56 -9.06 -6.28
CA TYR A 95 7.16 -10.30 -5.62
C TYR A 95 6.70 -11.34 -6.62
N GLN A 96 7.54 -12.35 -6.83
CA GLN A 96 7.17 -13.59 -7.48
C GLN A 96 6.96 -14.65 -6.40
N PRO A 97 5.72 -15.04 -6.11
CA PRO A 97 5.47 -16.07 -5.12
C PRO A 97 6.02 -17.42 -5.59
N GLU A 98 6.53 -18.19 -4.64
CA GLU A 98 6.86 -19.59 -4.87
C GLU A 98 5.66 -20.34 -5.44
N ALA A 99 5.85 -21.08 -6.53
CA ALA A 99 4.80 -21.84 -7.17
C ALA A 99 5.34 -23.10 -7.86
N TYR A 100 4.49 -24.08 -8.03
CA TYR A 100 4.80 -25.26 -8.82
C TYR A 100 3.72 -25.52 -9.87
N VAL A 101 4.13 -25.71 -11.10
CA VAL A 101 3.26 -26.00 -12.26
C VAL A 101 3.42 -27.47 -12.64
N PRO A 102 2.52 -28.36 -12.20
CA PRO A 102 2.69 -29.81 -12.43
C PRO A 102 2.72 -30.22 -13.90
N GLN A 103 2.00 -29.47 -14.78
CA GLN A 103 1.92 -29.80 -16.21
C GLN A 103 3.27 -29.68 -16.94
N THR A 104 4.14 -28.80 -16.47
CA THR A 104 5.47 -28.53 -17.07
C THR A 104 6.61 -28.97 -16.18
N ASP A 105 6.33 -29.56 -15.02
CA ASP A 105 7.32 -29.89 -13.96
C ASP A 105 8.23 -28.68 -13.65
N THR A 106 7.62 -27.49 -13.57
CA THR A 106 8.35 -26.25 -13.37
C THR A 106 8.15 -25.72 -11.96
N PHE A 107 9.22 -25.70 -11.19
CA PHE A 107 9.26 -25.00 -9.90
C PHE A 107 9.70 -23.56 -10.11
N ILE A 108 8.90 -22.63 -9.64
CA ILE A 108 9.17 -21.21 -9.62
C ILE A 108 9.60 -20.88 -8.20
N GLU A 109 10.87 -20.56 -8.04
CA GLU A 109 11.39 -20.14 -6.74
C GLU A 109 10.81 -18.78 -6.33
N LYS A 110 10.66 -18.57 -5.02
CA LYS A 110 10.28 -17.25 -4.48
C LYS A 110 11.39 -16.27 -4.84
N ASP A 111 11.05 -15.26 -5.65
CA ASP A 111 11.91 -14.13 -5.93
C ASP A 111 11.21 -12.86 -5.43
N ALA A 112 11.89 -12.11 -4.56
CA ALA A 112 11.31 -10.94 -3.93
C ALA A 112 12.41 -9.95 -3.58
N SER A 113 12.21 -8.70 -3.95
CA SER A 113 13.00 -7.59 -3.42
C SER A 113 12.20 -6.89 -2.31
N ILE A 114 12.84 -6.75 -1.15
CA ILE A 114 12.25 -6.08 0.02
C ILE A 114 12.63 -4.61 -0.04
N ASN A 115 11.64 -3.75 0.11
CA ASN A 115 11.84 -2.33 0.30
C ASN A 115 12.08 -2.04 1.78
N ASP A 116 13.31 -1.69 2.12
CA ASP A 116 13.72 -1.43 3.50
C ASP A 116 12.95 -0.27 4.15
N GLU A 117 12.59 0.76 3.37
CA GLU A 117 11.82 1.89 3.88
C GLU A 117 10.37 1.48 4.21
N ILE A 118 9.74 0.67 3.36
CA ILE A 118 8.39 0.17 3.64
C ILE A 118 8.43 -0.81 4.83
N ASP A 119 9.45 -1.65 4.93
CA ASP A 119 9.60 -2.57 6.05
C ASP A 119 9.79 -1.80 7.38
N LYS A 120 10.61 -0.76 7.38
CA LYS A 120 10.73 0.19 8.51
C LYS A 120 9.38 0.78 8.91
N LEU A 121 8.57 1.24 7.95
CA LEU A 121 7.25 1.80 8.23
C LEU A 121 6.29 0.76 8.82
N ARG A 122 6.40 -0.50 8.43
CA ARG A 122 5.61 -1.61 9.02
C ARG A 122 5.98 -1.85 10.47
N HIS A 123 7.29 -1.84 10.80
CA HIS A 123 7.76 -1.92 12.18
C HIS A 123 7.34 -0.70 13.00
N SER A 124 7.38 0.50 12.40
CA SER A 124 6.87 1.72 13.05
C SER A 124 5.39 1.61 13.40
N ALA A 125 4.57 1.11 12.46
CA ALA A 125 3.13 0.94 12.67
C ALA A 125 2.81 -0.03 13.82
N THR A 126 3.46 -1.20 13.88
CA THR A 126 3.24 -2.18 14.96
C THR A 126 3.75 -1.68 16.30
N SER A 127 4.91 -1.02 16.33
CA SER A 127 5.45 -0.40 17.54
C SER A 127 4.53 0.70 18.09
N ALA A 128 4.01 1.57 17.20
CA ALA A 128 3.09 2.64 17.57
C ALA A 128 1.81 2.10 18.22
N LEU A 129 1.22 1.03 17.70
CA LEU A 129 0.02 0.39 18.27
C LEU A 129 0.24 -0.18 19.67
N LEU A 130 1.46 -0.65 19.98
CA LEU A 130 1.80 -1.16 21.31
C LEU A 130 2.02 -0.05 22.34
N GLU A 131 2.42 1.15 21.90
CA GLU A 131 2.83 2.25 22.78
C GLU A 131 1.75 3.30 22.99
N ARG A 132 0.91 3.56 21.97
CA ARG A 132 -0.03 4.69 21.95
C ARG A 132 -1.42 4.28 21.47
N ARG A 133 -2.40 5.11 21.80
CA ARG A 133 -3.79 4.93 21.33
C ARG A 133 -4.19 5.93 20.25
N ASP A 134 -3.52 7.07 20.16
CA ASP A 134 -3.75 8.10 19.15
C ASP A 134 -2.98 7.77 17.85
N VAL A 135 -3.31 6.60 17.29
CA VAL A 135 -2.64 6.03 16.12
C VAL A 135 -3.65 5.83 14.98
N ILE A 136 -3.29 6.34 13.81
CA ILE A 136 -3.99 6.09 12.54
C ILE A 136 -3.06 5.26 11.67
N ILE A 137 -3.50 4.10 11.22
CA ILE A 137 -2.77 3.31 10.24
C ILE A 137 -3.52 3.30 8.93
N VAL A 138 -2.85 3.72 7.86
CA VAL A 138 -3.36 3.60 6.50
C VAL A 138 -2.72 2.39 5.84
N ALA A 139 -3.53 1.38 5.53
CA ALA A 139 -3.06 0.09 5.06
C ALA A 139 -3.64 -0.29 3.70
N SER A 140 -2.90 -1.12 2.96
CA SER A 140 -3.46 -1.88 1.84
C SER A 140 -3.99 -3.24 2.32
N VAL A 141 -4.52 -4.06 1.41
CA VAL A 141 -4.99 -5.43 1.71
C VAL A 141 -3.90 -6.31 2.36
N SER A 142 -2.63 -5.90 2.34
CA SER A 142 -1.56 -6.60 3.06
C SER A 142 -1.81 -6.74 4.58
N CYS A 143 -2.68 -5.91 5.16
CA CYS A 143 -3.04 -5.97 6.58
C CYS A 143 -3.79 -7.25 6.99
N ILE A 144 -4.36 -8.02 6.03
CA ILE A 144 -5.03 -9.30 6.31
C ILE A 144 -4.10 -10.51 6.20
N TYR A 145 -2.83 -10.31 5.88
CA TYR A 145 -1.82 -11.37 5.82
C TYR A 145 -1.13 -11.56 7.18
N GLY A 146 -0.57 -12.76 7.38
CA GLY A 146 0.16 -13.10 8.60
C GLY A 146 1.31 -12.13 8.91
N LEU A 147 1.38 -11.68 10.15
CA LEU A 147 2.34 -10.68 10.62
C LEU A 147 3.17 -11.15 11.83
N GLY A 148 2.83 -12.28 12.42
CA GLY A 148 3.41 -12.75 13.67
C GLY A 148 2.51 -12.45 14.88
N ASN A 149 2.81 -13.08 15.99
CA ASN A 149 1.99 -13.01 17.19
C ASN A 149 2.24 -11.73 17.99
N PRO A 150 1.25 -10.81 18.16
CA PRO A 150 1.43 -9.57 18.91
C PRO A 150 1.79 -9.78 20.39
N GLU A 151 1.31 -10.85 21.02
CA GLU A 151 1.66 -11.18 22.43
C GLU A 151 3.15 -11.54 22.56
N GLU A 152 3.68 -12.38 21.66
CA GLU A 152 5.11 -12.71 21.64
C GLU A 152 5.95 -11.48 21.28
N TYR A 153 5.54 -10.69 20.28
CA TYR A 153 6.21 -9.45 19.90
C TYR A 153 6.30 -8.46 21.07
N LYS A 154 5.24 -8.35 21.88
CA LYS A 154 5.22 -7.53 23.09
C LYS A 154 6.11 -8.09 24.20
N LYS A 155 6.09 -9.40 24.44
CA LYS A 155 6.96 -10.05 25.47
C LYS A 155 8.43 -9.89 25.16
N LEU A 156 8.80 -9.97 23.88
CA LEU A 156 10.16 -9.83 23.40
C LEU A 156 10.65 -8.37 23.40
N THR A 157 9.75 -7.39 23.52
CA THR A 157 10.11 -5.98 23.58
C THR A 157 10.94 -5.68 24.83
N ILE A 158 12.13 -5.07 24.63
CA ILE A 158 13.05 -4.72 25.71
C ILE A 158 12.68 -3.33 26.22
N SER A 159 12.29 -3.25 27.50
CA SER A 159 11.95 -1.99 28.18
C SER A 159 13.09 -1.58 29.10
N LEU A 160 13.66 -0.38 28.90
CA LEU A 160 14.78 0.13 29.66
C LEU A 160 14.50 1.55 30.19
N ARG A 161 15.03 1.83 31.39
CA ARG A 161 14.92 3.13 32.09
C ARG A 161 16.23 3.47 32.78
N PRO A 162 16.61 4.75 32.89
CA PRO A 162 17.70 5.16 33.76
C PRO A 162 17.49 4.69 35.21
N GLY A 163 18.55 4.30 35.88
CA GLY A 163 18.53 3.74 37.27
C GLY A 163 18.18 2.26 37.34
N MET A 164 17.94 1.56 36.22
CA MET A 164 17.77 0.11 36.24
C MET A 164 19.11 -0.58 36.43
N ILE A 165 19.14 -1.54 37.37
CA ILE A 165 20.30 -2.44 37.54
C ILE A 165 20.12 -3.57 36.54
N LYS A 166 20.96 -3.58 35.50
CA LYS A 166 20.92 -4.55 34.43
C LYS A 166 22.27 -4.60 33.72
N ASP A 167 22.86 -5.78 33.68
CA ASP A 167 24.14 -6.00 33.00
C ASP A 167 24.00 -5.68 31.48
N ARG A 168 25.00 -4.96 30.95
CA ARG A 168 25.10 -4.63 29.53
C ARG A 168 25.06 -5.89 28.67
N ASP A 169 25.78 -6.95 29.05
CA ASP A 169 25.85 -8.18 28.26
C ASP A 169 24.53 -8.95 28.26
N GLU A 170 23.73 -8.83 29.36
CA GLU A 170 22.35 -9.32 29.35
C GLU A 170 21.48 -8.57 28.34
N VAL A 171 21.62 -7.24 28.22
CA VAL A 171 20.90 -6.45 27.21
C VAL A 171 21.32 -6.84 25.81
N ILE A 172 22.64 -7.03 25.58
CA ILE A 172 23.17 -7.49 24.29
C ILE A 172 22.61 -8.87 23.92
N LYS A 173 22.58 -9.82 24.86
CA LYS A 173 22.00 -11.14 24.61
C LYS A 173 20.54 -11.04 24.20
N LYS A 174 19.75 -10.18 24.87
CA LYS A 174 18.35 -9.94 24.49
C LYS A 174 18.19 -9.28 23.13
N LEU A 175 19.09 -8.37 22.73
CA LEU A 175 19.08 -7.78 21.41
C LEU A 175 19.28 -8.84 20.31
N ILE A 176 20.21 -9.77 20.52
CA ILE A 176 20.43 -10.90 19.59
C ILE A 176 19.19 -11.80 19.53
N GLU A 177 18.57 -12.11 20.69
CA GLU A 177 17.34 -12.90 20.75
C GLU A 177 16.19 -12.28 19.94
N ILE A 178 16.09 -10.94 19.94
CA ILE A 178 15.08 -10.20 19.16
C ILE A 178 15.55 -9.84 17.75
N GLN A 179 16.56 -10.56 17.23
CA GLN A 179 17.06 -10.49 15.84
C GLN A 179 17.76 -9.17 15.48
N TYR A 180 18.37 -8.46 16.45
CA TYR A 180 19.31 -7.37 16.16
C TYR A 180 20.69 -7.93 15.88
N GLU A 181 21.35 -7.39 14.86
CA GLU A 181 22.71 -7.78 14.50
C GLU A 181 23.74 -6.82 15.09
N ARG A 182 24.88 -7.34 15.56
CA ARG A 182 26.00 -6.50 15.94
C ARG A 182 26.75 -6.05 14.69
N ASN A 183 26.77 -4.76 14.46
CA ASN A 183 27.53 -4.18 13.34
C ASN A 183 28.22 -2.88 13.77
N ASP A 184 29.54 -2.93 13.91
CA ASP A 184 30.33 -1.77 14.34
C ASP A 184 30.76 -0.89 13.14
N ILE A 185 30.61 -1.37 11.89
CA ILE A 185 31.04 -0.73 10.66
C ILE A 185 29.85 -0.11 9.91
N ASP A 186 28.92 -0.93 9.48
CA ASP A 186 27.69 -0.50 8.80
C ASP A 186 26.56 -0.45 9.84
N PHE A 187 26.39 0.73 10.43
CA PHE A 187 25.47 0.94 11.53
C PHE A 187 24.11 1.37 10.96
N ALA A 188 23.30 0.39 10.59
CA ALA A 188 21.99 0.54 9.96
C ALA A 188 20.84 0.14 10.92
N ARG A 189 19.60 0.29 10.48
CA ARG A 189 18.42 -0.13 11.26
C ARG A 189 18.47 -1.62 11.63
N GLY A 190 17.97 -1.98 12.79
CA GLY A 190 18.01 -3.35 13.30
C GLY A 190 19.41 -3.81 13.71
N THR A 191 20.36 -2.88 13.85
CA THR A 191 21.71 -3.19 14.34
C THR A 191 22.03 -2.51 15.67
N PHE A 192 23.02 -3.04 16.36
CA PHE A 192 23.61 -2.40 17.53
C PHE A 192 25.13 -2.44 17.48
N ARG A 193 25.77 -1.53 18.20
CA ARG A 193 27.24 -1.52 18.39
C ARG A 193 27.60 -1.19 19.84
N VAL A 194 28.76 -1.64 20.24
CA VAL A 194 29.26 -1.46 21.62
C VAL A 194 30.54 -0.64 21.58
N ARG A 195 30.59 0.45 22.33
CA ARG A 195 31.77 1.32 22.47
C ARG A 195 32.01 1.67 23.93
N GLY A 196 32.92 0.91 24.57
CA GLY A 196 33.13 1.03 25.99
C GLY A 196 31.86 0.67 26.78
N ASP A 197 31.43 1.59 27.64
CA ASP A 197 30.22 1.41 28.46
C ASP A 197 28.95 1.88 27.74
N ASN A 198 29.05 2.26 26.46
CA ASN A 198 27.93 2.70 25.64
C ASN A 198 27.44 1.59 24.69
N LEU A 199 26.13 1.41 24.67
CA LEU A 199 25.42 0.56 23.74
C LEU A 199 24.56 1.44 22.83
N ASP A 200 24.94 1.54 21.56
CA ASP A 200 24.19 2.27 20.55
C ASP A 200 23.31 1.28 19.77
N ILE A 201 22.04 1.62 19.58
CA ILE A 201 21.04 0.77 18.91
C ILE A 201 20.31 1.63 17.89
N ILE A 202 20.16 1.15 16.64
CA ILE A 202 19.22 1.73 15.70
C ILE A 202 17.96 0.85 15.67
N PRO A 203 16.82 1.32 16.17
CA PRO A 203 15.57 0.57 16.15
C PRO A 203 15.16 0.14 14.74
N SER A 204 14.50 -1.02 14.61
CA SER A 204 13.96 -1.50 13.33
C SER A 204 12.91 -0.54 12.73
N SER A 205 12.29 0.28 13.58
CA SER A 205 11.29 1.29 13.21
C SER A 205 11.89 2.65 12.79
N SER A 206 13.21 2.83 12.83
CA SER A 206 13.87 4.10 12.54
C SER A 206 15.16 3.90 11.73
N SER A 207 15.47 4.83 10.83
CA SER A 207 16.76 4.88 10.10
C SER A 207 17.57 6.13 10.42
N SER A 208 16.92 7.17 10.96
CA SER A 208 17.56 8.46 11.24
C SER A 208 17.90 8.69 12.71
N LYS A 209 17.24 7.97 13.62
CA LYS A 209 17.39 8.14 15.07
C LYS A 209 17.87 6.87 15.72
N GLY A 210 18.95 6.96 16.49
CA GLY A 210 19.49 5.89 17.31
C GLY A 210 19.27 6.14 18.80
N ILE A 211 19.33 5.08 19.57
CA ILE A 211 19.25 5.09 21.03
C ILE A 211 20.63 4.74 21.59
N ARG A 212 21.17 5.58 22.43
CA ARG A 212 22.39 5.31 23.22
C ARG A 212 22.03 5.03 24.65
N ILE A 213 22.44 3.87 25.14
CA ILE A 213 22.33 3.46 26.53
C ILE A 213 23.72 3.55 27.13
N GLU A 214 23.88 4.39 28.17
CA GLU A 214 25.13 4.59 28.89
C GLU A 214 25.05 3.81 30.19
N PHE A 215 26.02 2.91 30.41
CA PHE A 215 26.11 2.10 31.60
C PHE A 215 27.17 2.65 32.55
N PHE A 216 26.92 2.54 33.86
CA PHE A 216 27.91 2.74 34.92
C PHE A 216 27.96 1.46 35.75
N GLY A 217 28.92 0.58 35.44
CA GLY A 217 28.88 -0.81 35.94
C GLY A 217 27.64 -1.54 35.44
N ASP A 218 26.85 -2.09 36.34
CA ASP A 218 25.60 -2.81 36.01
C ASP A 218 24.36 -1.93 36.07
N GLU A 219 24.52 -0.60 36.19
CA GLU A 219 23.41 0.34 36.22
C GLU A 219 23.31 1.13 34.89
N ILE A 220 22.10 1.33 34.40
CA ILE A 220 21.83 2.23 33.27
C ILE A 220 21.84 3.66 33.79
N ASP A 221 22.94 4.42 33.54
CA ASP A 221 23.09 5.81 33.98
C ASP A 221 22.16 6.73 33.19
N ARG A 222 22.19 6.64 31.83
CA ARG A 222 21.40 7.51 30.92
C ARG A 222 20.97 6.79 29.68
N ILE A 223 19.86 7.27 29.13
CA ILE A 223 19.36 6.89 27.80
C ILE A 223 19.21 8.16 26.97
N ARG A 224 19.87 8.20 25.81
CA ARG A 224 19.87 9.35 24.89
C ARG A 224 19.43 8.96 23.50
N GLU A 225 18.69 9.84 22.88
CA GLU A 225 18.37 9.77 21.45
C GLU A 225 19.41 10.57 20.68
N PHE A 226 19.94 10.03 19.60
CA PHE A 226 20.93 10.71 18.75
C PHE A 226 20.55 10.56 17.27
N ASP A 227 20.99 11.54 16.47
CA ASP A 227 20.90 11.49 15.03
C ASP A 227 21.98 10.55 14.47
N VAL A 228 21.56 9.57 13.65
CA VAL A 228 22.45 8.51 13.16
C VAL A 228 23.54 9.05 12.24
N LEU A 229 23.21 10.04 11.41
CA LEU A 229 24.12 10.63 10.41
C LEU A 229 25.19 11.50 11.06
N THR A 230 24.76 12.39 11.98
CA THR A 230 25.66 13.38 12.59
C THR A 230 26.24 12.93 13.93
N GLY A 231 25.66 11.94 14.58
CA GLY A 231 26.01 11.48 15.92
C GLY A 231 25.59 12.45 17.04
N ASN A 232 24.91 13.54 16.72
CA ASN A 232 24.50 14.56 17.69
C ASN A 232 23.38 14.05 18.58
N ILE A 233 23.47 14.37 19.88
CA ILE A 233 22.40 14.05 20.83
C ILE A 233 21.20 14.96 20.57
N ILE A 234 20.04 14.34 20.36
CA ILE A 234 18.74 15.01 20.14
C ILE A 234 18.09 15.32 21.49
N GLY A 235 18.17 14.37 22.44
CA GLY A 235 17.56 14.53 23.75
C GLY A 235 17.80 13.34 24.67
N GLU A 236 17.37 13.47 25.93
CA GLU A 236 17.37 12.39 26.91
C GLU A 236 16.01 11.73 27.00
N ARG A 237 16.00 10.41 27.24
CA ARG A 237 14.80 9.60 27.37
C ARG A 237 14.72 9.00 28.78
N GLN A 238 13.56 9.12 29.42
CA GLN A 238 13.28 8.48 30.71
C GLN A 238 12.86 7.02 30.57
N HIS A 239 12.53 6.61 29.36
CA HIS A 239 12.13 5.26 29.01
C HIS A 239 12.36 5.02 27.52
N VAL A 240 12.75 3.81 27.17
CA VAL A 240 12.81 3.32 25.80
C VAL A 240 12.25 1.91 25.71
N SER A 241 11.48 1.65 24.66
CA SER A 241 11.02 0.32 24.26
C SER A 241 11.72 -0.05 22.97
N ILE A 242 12.44 -1.18 22.95
CA ILE A 242 13.10 -1.69 21.75
C ILE A 242 12.33 -2.92 21.31
N THR A 243 11.62 -2.78 20.20
CA THR A 243 10.82 -3.84 19.59
C THR A 243 11.69 -4.77 18.75
N PRO A 244 11.28 -6.04 18.53
CA PRO A 244 12.02 -6.98 17.69
C PRO A 244 12.30 -6.45 16.28
N ALA A 245 13.43 -6.85 15.72
CA ALA A 245 13.82 -6.50 14.35
C ALA A 245 13.04 -7.31 13.28
N SER A 246 12.35 -8.37 13.70
CA SER A 246 11.46 -9.18 12.84
C SER A 246 10.11 -9.38 13.52
N HIS A 247 9.03 -9.33 12.74
CA HIS A 247 7.69 -9.68 13.24
C HIS A 247 7.53 -11.19 13.58
N PHE A 248 8.42 -12.03 13.06
CA PHE A 248 8.46 -13.47 13.34
C PHE A 248 9.54 -13.86 14.35
N ALA A 249 10.08 -12.89 15.11
CA ALA A 249 10.98 -13.21 16.21
C ALA A 249 10.24 -14.04 17.26
N ALA A 250 10.92 -15.08 17.75
CA ALA A 250 10.40 -15.96 18.79
C ALA A 250 11.52 -16.26 19.82
N SER A 251 11.13 -16.52 21.06
CA SER A 251 12.10 -16.88 22.10
C SER A 251 12.77 -18.22 21.81
N GLU A 252 13.98 -18.44 22.32
CA GLU A 252 14.72 -19.70 22.20
C GLU A 252 13.86 -20.91 22.63
N GLU A 253 13.12 -20.78 23.71
CA GLU A 253 12.20 -21.81 24.20
C GLU A 253 11.08 -22.11 23.21
N THR A 254 10.51 -21.06 22.56
CA THR A 254 9.47 -21.20 21.54
C THR A 254 10.02 -21.87 20.30
N LEU A 255 11.24 -21.49 19.86
CA LEU A 255 11.90 -22.09 18.70
C LEU A 255 12.18 -23.58 18.91
N GLU A 256 12.74 -23.97 20.05
CA GLU A 256 13.01 -25.38 20.37
C GLU A 256 11.73 -26.25 20.38
N LYS A 257 10.65 -25.74 20.97
CA LYS A 257 9.33 -26.42 20.92
C LYS A 257 8.81 -26.53 19.49
N SER A 258 8.95 -25.46 18.70
CA SER A 258 8.48 -25.42 17.32
C SER A 258 9.26 -26.37 16.42
N ILE A 259 10.59 -26.46 16.57
CA ILE A 259 11.44 -27.41 15.82
C ILE A 259 10.91 -28.83 16.01
N LYS A 260 10.63 -29.24 17.24
CA LYS A 260 10.10 -30.58 17.54
C LYS A 260 8.77 -30.84 16.83
N VAL A 261 7.86 -29.85 16.81
CA VAL A 261 6.57 -29.98 16.11
C VAL A 261 6.77 -30.04 14.59
N ILE A 262 7.75 -29.30 14.05
CA ILE A 262 8.10 -29.37 12.62
C ILE A 262 8.65 -30.76 12.25
N GLU A 263 9.53 -31.32 13.11
CA GLU A 263 10.08 -32.67 12.92
C GLU A 263 8.97 -33.73 12.93
N ASP A 264 8.02 -33.66 13.88
CA ASP A 264 6.89 -34.58 13.98
C ASP A 264 5.97 -34.48 12.72
N GLU A 265 5.63 -33.23 12.28
CA GLU A 265 4.83 -33.01 11.07
C GLU A 265 5.53 -33.49 9.80
N LEU A 266 6.86 -33.34 9.73
CA LEU A 266 7.68 -33.85 8.64
C LEU A 266 7.60 -35.39 8.59
N GLU A 267 7.83 -36.07 9.73
CA GLU A 267 7.80 -37.53 9.81
C GLU A 267 6.45 -38.09 9.35
N ASP A 268 5.36 -37.51 9.83
CA ASP A 268 4.01 -37.92 9.44
C ASP A 268 3.75 -37.68 7.94
N ARG A 269 4.16 -36.53 7.39
CA ARG A 269 4.02 -36.26 5.96
C ARG A 269 4.85 -37.19 5.09
N LEU A 270 6.06 -37.54 5.51
CA LEU A 270 6.91 -38.50 4.81
C LEU A 270 6.25 -39.91 4.75
N LYS A 271 5.63 -40.37 5.84
CA LYS A 271 4.87 -41.63 5.84
C LYS A 271 3.75 -41.60 4.78
N VAL A 272 3.01 -40.51 4.67
CA VAL A 272 1.93 -40.34 3.69
C VAL A 272 2.46 -40.40 2.27
N LEU A 273 3.50 -39.55 1.96
CA LEU A 273 4.08 -39.48 0.62
C LEU A 273 4.68 -40.84 0.19
N THR A 274 5.35 -41.55 1.10
CA THR A 274 5.90 -42.87 0.84
C THR A 274 4.80 -43.91 0.57
N ALA A 275 3.70 -43.85 1.32
CA ALA A 275 2.56 -44.71 1.10
C ALA A 275 1.81 -44.48 -0.24
N GLU A 276 1.92 -43.24 -0.75
CA GLU A 276 1.41 -42.83 -2.08
C GLU A 276 2.40 -43.10 -3.22
N ASP A 277 3.56 -43.72 -2.96
CA ASP A 277 4.67 -43.96 -3.91
C ASP A 277 5.30 -42.68 -4.48
N LYS A 278 5.18 -41.57 -3.75
CA LYS A 278 5.78 -40.27 -4.09
C LYS A 278 7.15 -40.12 -3.47
N ILE A 279 8.10 -40.91 -3.92
CA ILE A 279 9.44 -41.01 -3.30
C ILE A 279 10.28 -39.74 -3.52
N LEU A 280 10.20 -39.15 -4.71
CA LEU A 280 10.93 -37.91 -5.03
C LEU A 280 10.43 -36.73 -4.21
N GLU A 281 9.11 -36.60 -4.06
CA GLU A 281 8.47 -35.57 -3.24
C GLU A 281 8.84 -35.72 -1.77
N ALA A 282 8.87 -36.94 -1.26
CA ALA A 282 9.30 -37.23 0.11
C ALA A 282 10.75 -36.86 0.36
N GLN A 283 11.66 -37.20 -0.58
CA GLN A 283 13.08 -36.86 -0.48
C GLN A 283 13.30 -35.34 -0.51
N ARG A 284 12.63 -34.64 -1.44
CA ARG A 284 12.69 -33.18 -1.58
C ARG A 284 12.23 -32.49 -0.30
N LEU A 285 11.07 -32.88 0.20
CA LEU A 285 10.49 -32.33 1.43
C LEU A 285 11.44 -32.53 2.62
N LYS A 286 11.96 -33.74 2.79
CA LYS A 286 12.91 -34.07 3.87
C LYS A 286 14.15 -33.20 3.83
N GLN A 287 14.77 -33.07 2.65
CA GLN A 287 16.00 -32.28 2.47
C GLN A 287 15.75 -30.81 2.80
N ARG A 288 14.69 -30.23 2.25
CA ARG A 288 14.35 -28.82 2.47
C ARG A 288 14.02 -28.52 3.94
N THR A 289 13.15 -29.33 4.54
CA THR A 289 12.72 -29.09 5.92
C THR A 289 13.87 -29.27 6.91
N ASN A 290 14.74 -30.26 6.72
CA ASN A 290 15.92 -30.43 7.58
C ASN A 290 16.88 -29.23 7.50
N TYR A 291 17.10 -28.69 6.29
CA TYR A 291 17.89 -27.48 6.11
C TYR A 291 17.25 -26.27 6.81
N ASP A 292 15.93 -26.08 6.68
CA ASP A 292 15.21 -25.02 7.36
C ASP A 292 15.33 -25.16 8.90
N ILE A 293 15.25 -26.39 9.44
CA ILE A 293 15.42 -26.69 10.88
C ILE A 293 16.85 -26.35 11.36
N GLU A 294 17.88 -26.70 10.59
CA GLU A 294 19.27 -26.34 10.94
C GLU A 294 19.43 -24.81 11.00
N MET A 295 18.91 -24.10 10.01
CA MET A 295 18.97 -22.62 9.97
C MET A 295 18.22 -22.00 11.16
N ILE A 296 17.05 -22.51 11.50
CA ILE A 296 16.29 -22.03 12.68
C ILE A 296 17.05 -22.27 13.98
N ARG A 297 17.71 -23.44 14.11
CA ARG A 297 18.48 -23.81 15.31
C ARG A 297 19.73 -22.95 15.50
N GLU A 298 20.47 -22.69 14.42
CA GLU A 298 21.74 -21.96 14.48
C GLU A 298 21.56 -20.43 14.45
N MET A 299 20.60 -19.94 13.66
CA MET A 299 20.44 -18.51 13.38
C MET A 299 19.14 -17.93 13.96
N GLY A 300 18.25 -18.77 14.53
CA GLY A 300 16.90 -18.34 14.94
C GLY A 300 15.97 -17.98 13.77
N TYR A 301 16.37 -18.21 12.53
CA TYR A 301 15.66 -17.80 11.33
C TYR A 301 15.98 -18.72 10.14
N CYS A 302 15.03 -18.88 9.21
CA CYS A 302 15.26 -19.48 7.89
C CYS A 302 14.54 -18.73 6.79
N GLN A 303 15.00 -18.86 5.55
CA GLN A 303 14.30 -18.26 4.41
C GLN A 303 12.92 -18.91 4.22
N GLY A 304 11.84 -18.11 4.34
CA GLY A 304 10.48 -18.60 4.27
C GLY A 304 9.94 -19.08 5.63
N ILE A 305 10.51 -18.59 6.74
CA ILE A 305 10.07 -18.89 8.13
C ILE A 305 8.56 -18.67 8.32
N GLU A 306 7.96 -17.76 7.55
CA GLU A 306 6.53 -17.51 7.57
C GLU A 306 5.69 -18.76 7.25
N ASN A 307 6.23 -19.74 6.51
CA ASN A 307 5.54 -21.00 6.25
C ASN A 307 5.36 -21.88 7.50
N TYR A 308 6.16 -21.63 8.54
CA TYR A 308 6.08 -22.29 9.83
C TYR A 308 5.33 -21.46 10.88
N SER A 309 4.77 -20.28 10.50
CA SER A 309 4.13 -19.31 11.43
C SER A 309 3.06 -19.96 12.31
N ARG A 310 2.27 -20.91 11.79
CA ARG A 310 1.28 -21.67 12.59
C ARG A 310 1.93 -22.36 13.79
N ILE A 311 3.08 -22.99 13.58
CA ILE A 311 3.79 -23.75 14.60
C ILE A 311 4.48 -22.80 15.56
N LEU A 312 5.14 -21.75 15.03
CA LEU A 312 5.79 -20.72 15.84
C LEU A 312 4.81 -20.00 16.77
N ASP A 313 3.59 -19.74 16.29
CA ASP A 313 2.53 -19.11 17.09
C ASP A 313 1.80 -20.11 18.02
N GLY A 314 2.12 -21.41 17.98
CA GLY A 314 1.43 -22.45 18.73
C GLY A 314 -0.04 -22.63 18.35
N ARG A 315 -0.42 -22.25 17.13
CA ARG A 315 -1.82 -22.32 16.64
C ARG A 315 -2.22 -23.71 16.20
N MET A 316 -3.49 -24.03 16.40
CA MET A 316 -4.08 -25.29 15.87
C MET A 316 -4.19 -25.24 14.33
N PRO A 317 -4.05 -26.39 13.63
CA PRO A 317 -4.25 -26.46 12.20
C PRO A 317 -5.58 -25.85 11.74
N GLY A 318 -5.56 -25.06 10.66
CA GLY A 318 -6.73 -24.41 10.07
C GLY A 318 -7.18 -23.11 10.74
N THR A 319 -6.60 -22.73 11.88
CA THR A 319 -6.91 -21.45 12.53
C THR A 319 -6.36 -20.26 11.73
N PRO A 320 -6.99 -19.06 11.83
CA PRO A 320 -6.52 -17.87 11.13
C PRO A 320 -5.13 -17.42 11.62
N PRO A 321 -4.30 -16.82 10.76
CA PRO A 321 -3.06 -16.21 11.20
C PRO A 321 -3.32 -14.96 12.03
N GLN A 322 -2.35 -14.59 12.85
CA GLN A 322 -2.30 -13.27 13.46
C GLN A 322 -1.91 -12.24 12.40
N THR A 323 -2.60 -11.11 12.36
CA THR A 323 -2.48 -10.09 11.33
C THR A 323 -2.33 -8.71 11.95
N LEU A 324 -2.21 -7.65 11.15
CA LEU A 324 -2.20 -6.29 11.69
C LEU A 324 -3.44 -5.97 12.56
N LEU A 325 -4.59 -6.57 12.24
CA LEU A 325 -5.83 -6.34 13.00
C LEU A 325 -5.71 -6.82 14.45
N ASP A 326 -4.85 -7.80 14.71
CA ASP A 326 -4.63 -8.35 16.06
C ASP A 326 -3.71 -7.47 16.92
N TYR A 327 -3.01 -6.50 16.34
CA TYR A 327 -2.23 -5.48 17.05
C TYR A 327 -3.09 -4.31 17.53
N PHE A 328 -4.27 -4.13 16.96
CA PHE A 328 -5.20 -3.08 17.38
C PHE A 328 -5.90 -3.46 18.71
N PRO A 329 -6.25 -2.48 19.54
CA PRO A 329 -7.13 -2.72 20.68
C PRO A 329 -8.55 -3.06 20.18
N GLU A 330 -9.32 -3.76 21.02
CA GLU A 330 -10.67 -4.27 20.65
C GLU A 330 -11.65 -3.17 20.17
N ASP A 331 -11.48 -1.94 20.67
CA ASP A 331 -12.40 -0.81 20.39
C ASP A 331 -11.98 0.05 19.18
N PHE A 332 -11.09 -0.42 18.32
CA PHE A 332 -10.64 0.35 17.16
C PHE A 332 -11.76 0.60 16.15
N LEU A 333 -11.62 1.69 15.40
CA LEU A 333 -12.50 2.04 14.29
C LEU A 333 -11.83 1.71 12.96
N MET A 334 -12.57 1.05 12.07
CA MET A 334 -12.12 0.76 10.72
C MET A 334 -12.83 1.63 9.69
N PHE A 335 -12.07 2.26 8.79
CA PHE A 335 -12.59 2.82 7.56
C PHE A 335 -12.18 1.93 6.39
N ILE A 336 -13.11 1.62 5.50
CA ILE A 336 -12.81 0.90 4.25
C ILE A 336 -13.06 1.87 3.10
N ASP A 337 -11.97 2.45 2.59
CA ASP A 337 -12.05 3.41 1.49
C ASP A 337 -12.24 2.70 0.15
N GLU A 338 -13.01 3.31 -0.74
CA GLU A 338 -13.50 2.72 -2.00
C GLU A 338 -13.98 1.28 -1.76
N SER A 339 -14.86 1.09 -0.77
CA SER A 339 -15.28 -0.21 -0.24
C SER A 339 -15.82 -1.17 -1.31
N HIS A 340 -16.50 -0.63 -2.33
CA HIS A 340 -17.00 -1.37 -3.49
C HIS A 340 -15.91 -2.09 -4.31
N VAL A 341 -14.63 -1.69 -4.16
CA VAL A 341 -13.45 -2.34 -4.76
C VAL A 341 -12.68 -3.13 -3.71
N THR A 342 -12.49 -2.55 -2.53
CA THR A 342 -11.66 -3.09 -1.45
C THR A 342 -12.22 -4.40 -0.90
N LEU A 343 -13.53 -4.49 -0.66
CA LEU A 343 -14.17 -5.71 -0.13
C LEU A 343 -14.10 -6.91 -1.08
N PRO A 344 -14.43 -6.77 -2.39
CA PRO A 344 -14.22 -7.85 -3.35
C PRO A 344 -12.76 -8.33 -3.42
N GLN A 345 -11.79 -7.42 -3.28
CA GLN A 345 -10.38 -7.77 -3.24
C GLN A 345 -10.04 -8.62 -2.01
N VAL A 346 -10.49 -8.22 -0.81
CA VAL A 346 -10.32 -9.01 0.43
C VAL A 346 -10.90 -10.41 0.27
N ARG A 347 -12.09 -10.55 -0.34
CA ARG A 347 -12.73 -11.85 -0.60
C ARG A 347 -11.92 -12.76 -1.51
N ALA A 348 -11.26 -12.19 -2.53
CA ALA A 348 -10.53 -12.97 -3.54
C ALA A 348 -9.17 -13.50 -3.05
N MET A 349 -8.54 -12.88 -2.05
CA MET A 349 -7.15 -13.18 -1.65
C MET A 349 -6.94 -14.60 -1.17
N TYR A 350 -7.85 -15.15 -0.36
CA TYR A 350 -7.70 -16.49 0.21
C TYR A 350 -7.67 -17.60 -0.83
N ALA A 351 -8.57 -17.55 -1.82
CA ALA A 351 -8.71 -18.63 -2.80
C ALA A 351 -7.47 -18.77 -3.70
N GLY A 352 -6.89 -17.65 -4.12
CA GLY A 352 -5.66 -17.62 -4.91
C GLY A 352 -4.45 -18.19 -4.17
N ASP A 353 -4.24 -17.81 -2.91
CA ASP A 353 -3.16 -18.33 -2.07
C ASP A 353 -3.31 -19.83 -1.82
N ARG A 354 -4.51 -20.29 -1.50
CA ARG A 354 -4.81 -21.71 -1.25
C ARG A 354 -4.51 -22.57 -2.47
N SER A 355 -4.94 -22.16 -3.65
CA SER A 355 -4.71 -22.90 -4.90
C SER A 355 -3.21 -23.08 -5.17
N ARG A 356 -2.43 -22.03 -5.04
CA ARG A 356 -0.97 -22.04 -5.23
C ARG A 356 -0.29 -22.99 -4.24
N LYS A 357 -0.61 -22.92 -2.96
CA LYS A 357 -0.02 -23.75 -1.90
C LYS A 357 -0.40 -25.21 -1.99
N THR A 358 -1.56 -25.52 -2.56
CA THR A 358 -1.97 -26.92 -2.78
C THR A 358 -0.92 -27.67 -3.60
N SER A 359 -0.48 -27.12 -4.73
CA SER A 359 0.57 -27.74 -5.54
C SER A 359 1.90 -27.87 -4.77
N LEU A 360 2.30 -26.84 -4.00
CA LEU A 360 3.55 -26.87 -3.23
C LEU A 360 3.54 -27.99 -2.15
N VAL A 361 2.45 -28.19 -1.48
CA VAL A 361 2.32 -29.23 -0.44
C VAL A 361 2.15 -30.63 -1.04
N GLU A 362 1.35 -30.76 -2.10
CA GLU A 362 1.12 -32.07 -2.75
C GLU A 362 2.37 -32.63 -3.40
N PHE A 363 3.22 -31.76 -3.96
CA PHE A 363 4.45 -32.15 -4.63
C PHE A 363 5.72 -32.02 -3.77
N GLY A 364 5.58 -31.93 -2.45
CA GLY A 364 6.70 -32.05 -1.50
C GLY A 364 7.64 -30.84 -1.44
N PHE A 365 7.20 -29.65 -1.81
CA PHE A 365 7.98 -28.41 -1.66
C PHE A 365 7.78 -27.76 -0.29
N ARG A 366 6.62 -27.94 0.35
CA ARG A 366 6.29 -27.38 1.67
C ARG A 366 5.53 -28.38 2.54
N LEU A 367 5.68 -28.24 3.86
CA LEU A 367 4.87 -28.96 4.84
C LEU A 367 3.40 -28.49 4.82
N PRO A 368 2.45 -29.30 5.30
CA PRO A 368 1.05 -28.91 5.43
C PRO A 368 0.81 -27.64 6.26
N CYS A 369 1.66 -27.35 7.26
CA CYS A 369 1.56 -26.10 8.06
C CYS A 369 1.65 -24.83 7.21
N ALA A 370 2.28 -24.87 6.03
CA ALA A 370 2.32 -23.74 5.11
C ALA A 370 0.94 -23.26 4.63
N PHE A 371 -0.08 -24.14 4.66
CA PHE A 371 -1.46 -23.75 4.36
C PHE A 371 -2.01 -22.69 5.31
N ASP A 372 -1.52 -22.63 6.55
CA ASP A 372 -2.00 -21.71 7.58
C ASP A 372 -1.24 -20.38 7.63
N ASN A 373 -0.16 -20.24 6.81
CA ASN A 373 0.41 -18.94 6.45
C ASN A 373 -0.38 -18.39 5.25
N ARG A 374 -1.48 -17.75 5.48
CA ARG A 374 -2.46 -17.34 4.46
C ARG A 374 -3.10 -16.01 4.82
N PRO A 375 -3.71 -15.29 3.87
CA PRO A 375 -4.60 -14.20 4.22
C PRO A 375 -5.83 -14.70 4.98
N LEU A 376 -6.46 -13.83 5.73
CA LEU A 376 -7.74 -14.11 6.37
C LEU A 376 -8.79 -14.51 5.31
N LYS A 377 -9.65 -15.46 5.66
CA LYS A 377 -10.92 -15.62 4.95
C LYS A 377 -11.80 -14.40 5.21
N PHE A 378 -12.74 -14.14 4.30
CA PHE A 378 -13.61 -12.98 4.46
C PHE A 378 -14.38 -12.99 5.79
N SER A 379 -14.93 -14.16 6.19
CA SER A 379 -15.63 -14.32 7.47
C SER A 379 -14.72 -14.12 8.70
N GLU A 380 -13.43 -14.48 8.59
CA GLU A 380 -12.45 -14.25 9.64
C GLU A 380 -12.10 -12.75 9.74
N PHE A 381 -11.98 -12.08 8.59
CA PHE A 381 -11.80 -10.62 8.53
C PHE A 381 -13.00 -9.90 9.16
N GLU A 382 -14.23 -10.29 8.79
CA GLU A 382 -15.44 -9.70 9.39
C GLU A 382 -15.48 -9.90 10.92
N SER A 383 -15.08 -11.06 11.41
CA SER A 383 -15.11 -11.35 12.86
C SER A 383 -14.14 -10.49 13.69
N LYS A 384 -13.09 -9.97 13.06
CA LYS A 384 -12.09 -9.09 13.71
C LYS A 384 -12.49 -7.61 13.73
N ILE A 385 -13.52 -7.22 12.98
CA ILE A 385 -13.98 -5.85 12.91
C ILE A 385 -14.96 -5.57 14.06
N ASN A 386 -14.64 -4.58 14.89
CA ASN A 386 -15.53 -4.07 15.91
C ASN A 386 -16.56 -3.10 15.30
N GLN A 387 -16.10 -1.95 14.81
CA GLN A 387 -16.93 -0.94 14.12
C GLN A 387 -16.29 -0.55 12.79
N VAL A 388 -17.12 -0.37 11.76
CA VAL A 388 -16.66 -0.04 10.41
C VAL A 388 -17.49 1.07 9.77
N VAL A 389 -16.80 1.97 9.07
CA VAL A 389 -17.38 2.93 8.14
C VAL A 389 -16.96 2.56 6.73
N PHE A 390 -17.91 2.14 5.91
CA PHE A 390 -17.70 1.93 4.49
C PHE A 390 -17.72 3.28 3.77
N VAL A 391 -16.69 3.60 3.03
CA VAL A 391 -16.57 4.87 2.33
C VAL A 391 -16.56 4.61 0.83
N SER A 392 -17.57 5.12 0.12
CA SER A 392 -17.69 4.90 -1.32
C SER A 392 -18.58 5.96 -1.97
N ALA A 393 -18.33 6.25 -3.25
CA ALA A 393 -19.26 7.00 -4.09
C ALA A 393 -20.38 6.12 -4.68
N THR A 394 -20.16 4.80 -4.66
CA THR A 394 -21.02 3.76 -5.25
C THR A 394 -20.98 2.50 -4.37
N PRO A 395 -21.49 2.55 -3.12
CA PRO A 395 -21.52 1.38 -2.25
C PRO A 395 -22.29 0.23 -2.90
N GLY A 396 -21.83 -1.01 -2.68
CA GLY A 396 -22.52 -2.21 -3.15
C GLY A 396 -23.60 -2.70 -2.19
N GLU A 397 -24.28 -3.79 -2.56
CA GLU A 397 -25.33 -4.39 -1.72
C GLU A 397 -24.79 -4.81 -0.34
N TYR A 398 -23.58 -5.36 -0.29
CA TYR A 398 -22.98 -5.79 0.98
C TYR A 398 -22.83 -4.63 1.99
N GLU A 399 -22.35 -3.47 1.55
CA GLU A 399 -22.16 -2.31 2.41
C GLU A 399 -23.51 -1.80 2.90
N LEU A 400 -24.49 -1.73 2.02
CA LEU A 400 -25.85 -1.26 2.36
C LEU A 400 -26.56 -2.20 3.33
N ASP A 401 -26.44 -3.52 3.12
CA ASP A 401 -27.07 -4.55 3.97
C ASP A 401 -26.41 -4.63 5.36
N ASN A 402 -25.14 -4.25 5.48
CA ASN A 402 -24.37 -4.28 6.73
C ASN A 402 -24.19 -2.89 7.38
N SER A 403 -25.02 -1.91 7.01
CA SER A 403 -25.00 -0.57 7.58
C SER A 403 -26.32 -0.22 8.23
N GLU A 404 -26.26 0.19 9.50
CA GLU A 404 -27.43 0.71 10.22
C GLU A 404 -27.80 2.14 9.76
N ILE A 405 -26.81 2.86 9.19
CA ILE A 405 -27.02 4.19 8.62
C ILE A 405 -26.21 4.38 7.34
N VAL A 406 -26.81 5.08 6.38
CA VAL A 406 -26.16 5.57 5.18
C VAL A 406 -26.20 7.09 5.20
N ALA A 407 -25.05 7.73 5.37
CA ALA A 407 -24.91 9.17 5.33
C ALA A 407 -24.50 9.61 3.92
N GLU A 408 -25.34 10.40 3.26
CA GLU A 408 -25.03 10.97 1.94
C GLU A 408 -24.18 12.24 2.07
N GLN A 409 -23.18 12.37 1.22
CA GLN A 409 -22.32 13.54 1.09
C GLN A 409 -22.15 13.88 -0.39
N ILE A 410 -23.08 14.65 -0.94
CA ILE A 410 -23.17 14.98 -2.36
C ILE A 410 -22.54 16.34 -2.63
N ILE A 411 -22.69 17.29 -1.72
CA ILE A 411 -22.23 18.66 -1.90
C ILE A 411 -20.69 18.72 -1.93
N ARG A 412 -20.15 19.29 -3.03
CA ARG A 412 -18.74 19.64 -3.13
C ARG A 412 -18.52 21.07 -2.62
N PRO A 413 -17.63 21.28 -1.65
CA PRO A 413 -17.31 22.63 -1.14
C PRO A 413 -16.88 23.63 -2.21
N THR A 414 -16.34 23.13 -3.33
CA THR A 414 -15.89 23.94 -4.49
C THR A 414 -17.03 24.41 -5.38
N GLY A 415 -18.26 23.96 -5.14
CA GLY A 415 -19.42 24.24 -5.99
C GLY A 415 -19.42 23.49 -7.33
N LEU A 416 -18.45 22.65 -7.62
CA LEU A 416 -18.35 21.93 -8.89
C LEU A 416 -19.52 20.97 -9.12
N LEU A 417 -20.16 21.12 -10.26
CA LEU A 417 -21.28 20.30 -10.69
C LEU A 417 -20.81 18.94 -11.25
N ASP A 418 -21.66 17.93 -11.17
CA ASP A 418 -21.49 16.74 -11.99
C ASP A 418 -21.60 17.12 -13.50
N PRO A 419 -20.86 16.46 -14.41
CA PRO A 419 -20.79 16.83 -15.81
C PRO A 419 -22.14 16.62 -16.51
N VAL A 420 -22.37 17.39 -17.59
CA VAL A 420 -23.48 17.13 -18.51
C VAL A 420 -23.16 15.86 -19.30
N ILE A 421 -24.16 14.98 -19.44
CA ILE A 421 -24.04 13.73 -20.20
C ILE A 421 -24.76 13.88 -21.53
N GLU A 422 -24.04 13.62 -22.64
CA GLU A 422 -24.59 13.56 -23.99
C GLU A 422 -24.56 12.12 -24.50
N ILE A 423 -25.67 11.66 -25.08
CA ILE A 423 -25.73 10.36 -25.75
C ILE A 423 -25.67 10.60 -27.25
N ARG A 424 -24.74 9.94 -27.93
CA ARG A 424 -24.54 10.06 -29.36
C ARG A 424 -24.48 8.67 -30.02
N PRO A 425 -24.87 8.54 -31.33
CA PRO A 425 -24.89 7.25 -32.01
C PRO A 425 -23.48 6.67 -32.15
N ILE A 426 -23.38 5.33 -32.21
CA ILE A 426 -22.12 4.62 -32.44
C ILE A 426 -21.64 4.85 -33.89
N GLN A 427 -22.56 4.95 -34.87
CA GLN A 427 -22.17 5.21 -36.22
C GLN A 427 -21.50 6.58 -36.37
N GLY A 428 -20.25 6.60 -36.83
CA GLY A 428 -19.46 7.82 -36.96
C GLY A 428 -18.82 8.31 -35.64
N GLN A 429 -18.84 7.49 -34.58
CA GLN A 429 -18.34 7.86 -33.25
C GLN A 429 -16.89 8.35 -33.26
N ILE A 430 -16.01 7.81 -34.09
CA ILE A 430 -14.60 8.18 -34.12
C ILE A 430 -14.39 9.56 -34.75
N ASP A 431 -15.11 9.89 -35.83
CA ASP A 431 -15.02 11.20 -36.49
C ASP A 431 -15.61 12.30 -35.57
N ASP A 432 -16.74 12.02 -34.95
CA ASP A 432 -17.36 12.93 -34.00
C ASP A 432 -16.46 13.16 -32.77
N LEU A 433 -15.90 12.07 -32.22
CA LEU A 433 -14.94 12.12 -31.12
C LEU A 433 -13.69 12.93 -31.46
N TYR A 434 -13.14 12.76 -32.66
CA TYR A 434 -12.01 13.56 -33.14
C TYR A 434 -12.32 15.06 -33.15
N GLY A 435 -13.50 15.45 -33.62
CA GLY A 435 -13.96 16.84 -33.55
C GLY A 435 -14.06 17.38 -32.13
N GLU A 436 -14.55 16.58 -31.20
CA GLU A 436 -14.63 16.95 -29.76
C GLU A 436 -13.25 17.04 -29.08
N ILE A 437 -12.34 16.13 -29.42
CA ILE A 437 -10.95 16.19 -28.98
C ILE A 437 -10.32 17.51 -29.40
N GLN A 438 -10.42 17.88 -30.68
CA GLN A 438 -9.84 19.12 -31.20
C GLN A 438 -10.37 20.35 -30.44
N ARG A 439 -11.69 20.44 -30.24
CA ARG A 439 -12.31 21.56 -29.51
C ARG A 439 -11.83 21.63 -28.07
N THR A 440 -11.70 20.48 -27.40
CA THR A 440 -11.29 20.41 -25.99
C THR A 440 -9.83 20.77 -25.82
N VAL A 441 -8.95 20.22 -26.66
CA VAL A 441 -7.50 20.48 -26.63
C VAL A 441 -7.17 21.93 -26.99
N GLN A 442 -7.87 22.53 -27.99
CA GLN A 442 -7.72 23.96 -28.34
C GLN A 442 -8.04 24.91 -27.17
N ARG A 443 -8.90 24.48 -26.24
CA ARG A 443 -9.23 25.21 -25.02
C ARG A 443 -8.22 24.96 -23.88
N GLY A 444 -7.19 24.17 -24.12
CA GLY A 444 -6.14 23.85 -23.14
C GLY A 444 -6.47 22.69 -22.17
N PHE A 445 -7.59 22.00 -22.39
CA PHE A 445 -8.02 20.89 -21.53
C PHE A 445 -7.57 19.52 -22.04
N ARG A 446 -7.77 18.48 -21.22
CA ARG A 446 -7.40 17.08 -21.49
C ARG A 446 -8.64 16.22 -21.69
N VAL A 447 -8.43 15.08 -22.36
CA VAL A 447 -9.49 14.14 -22.73
C VAL A 447 -9.18 12.75 -22.20
N LEU A 448 -10.17 12.10 -21.60
CA LEU A 448 -10.13 10.67 -21.25
C LEU A 448 -11.10 9.90 -22.17
N ILE A 449 -10.64 8.77 -22.70
CA ILE A 449 -11.45 7.89 -23.54
C ILE A 449 -11.44 6.48 -22.98
N THR A 450 -12.62 5.89 -22.78
CA THR A 450 -12.73 4.50 -22.32
C THR A 450 -13.18 3.58 -23.45
N THR A 451 -12.43 2.48 -23.63
CA THR A 451 -12.71 1.42 -24.61
C THR A 451 -13.04 0.11 -23.92
N LEU A 452 -13.47 -0.91 -24.67
CA LEU A 452 -13.79 -2.23 -24.14
C LEU A 452 -12.62 -3.21 -24.13
N THR A 453 -11.63 -3.02 -25.00
CA THR A 453 -10.50 -3.94 -25.16
C THR A 453 -9.16 -3.21 -25.28
N LYS A 454 -8.06 -3.90 -24.93
CA LYS A 454 -6.69 -3.39 -25.08
C LYS A 454 -6.41 -3.01 -26.54
N ARG A 455 -6.77 -3.91 -27.45
CA ARG A 455 -6.57 -3.70 -28.87
C ARG A 455 -7.29 -2.43 -29.38
N MET A 456 -8.54 -2.20 -28.95
CA MET A 456 -9.24 -0.94 -29.30
C MET A 456 -8.51 0.30 -28.79
N ALA A 457 -7.95 0.24 -27.56
CA ALA A 457 -7.19 1.37 -27.02
C ALA A 457 -5.91 1.62 -27.81
N GLU A 458 -5.17 0.59 -28.17
CA GLU A 458 -3.95 0.67 -28.98
C GLU A 458 -4.23 1.17 -30.40
N ASP A 459 -5.22 0.57 -31.09
CA ASP A 459 -5.61 0.94 -32.46
C ASP A 459 -6.11 2.39 -32.52
N LEU A 460 -6.95 2.82 -31.57
CA LEU A 460 -7.43 4.20 -31.50
C LEU A 460 -6.29 5.18 -31.19
N THR A 461 -5.36 4.82 -30.32
CA THR A 461 -4.18 5.65 -30.02
C THR A 461 -3.33 5.86 -31.26
N LYS A 462 -3.09 4.78 -32.03
CA LYS A 462 -2.35 4.86 -33.30
C LYS A 462 -3.05 5.76 -34.29
N TYR A 463 -4.35 5.57 -34.48
CA TYR A 463 -5.17 6.38 -35.40
C TYR A 463 -5.10 7.87 -35.02
N LEU A 464 -5.26 8.22 -33.74
CA LEU A 464 -5.19 9.62 -33.31
C LEU A 464 -3.78 10.21 -33.45
N LYS A 465 -2.72 9.43 -33.24
CA LYS A 465 -1.34 9.86 -33.51
C LYS A 465 -1.09 10.15 -34.99
N ASP A 466 -1.64 9.33 -35.87
CA ASP A 466 -1.55 9.53 -37.31
C ASP A 466 -2.25 10.84 -37.75
N LEU A 467 -3.23 11.31 -36.96
CA LEU A 467 -3.90 12.62 -37.11
C LEU A 467 -3.22 13.76 -36.32
N ASN A 468 -1.98 13.58 -35.86
CA ASN A 468 -1.19 14.54 -35.08
C ASN A 468 -1.82 14.93 -33.71
N VAL A 469 -2.61 14.05 -33.10
CA VAL A 469 -3.08 14.23 -31.73
C VAL A 469 -2.05 13.61 -30.75
N LYS A 470 -1.67 14.32 -29.70
CA LYS A 470 -0.80 13.79 -28.65
C LYS A 470 -1.59 12.81 -27.75
N ALA A 471 -1.76 11.60 -28.24
CA ALA A 471 -2.52 10.55 -27.56
C ALA A 471 -1.60 9.48 -26.98
N THR A 472 -1.98 8.91 -25.84
CA THR A 472 -1.36 7.72 -25.26
C THR A 472 -2.43 6.77 -24.73
N TYR A 473 -2.07 5.50 -24.50
CA TYR A 473 -2.98 4.53 -23.92
C TYR A 473 -2.46 3.99 -22.60
N MET A 474 -3.39 3.49 -21.77
CA MET A 474 -3.08 2.86 -20.48
C MET A 474 -3.96 1.62 -20.27
N HIS A 475 -3.33 0.48 -19.96
CA HIS A 475 -4.02 -0.77 -19.63
C HIS A 475 -3.28 -1.54 -18.51
N SER A 476 -3.79 -2.72 -18.15
CA SER A 476 -3.31 -3.51 -16.99
C SER A 476 -1.84 -3.97 -17.08
N ASP A 477 -1.27 -4.04 -18.28
CA ASP A 477 0.07 -4.59 -18.49
C ASP A 477 1.18 -3.51 -18.43
N ILE A 478 0.78 -2.25 -18.30
CA ILE A 478 1.70 -1.13 -18.08
C ILE A 478 2.07 -1.12 -16.60
N ASP A 479 3.35 -1.07 -16.30
CA ASP A 479 3.83 -1.05 -14.91
C ASP A 479 3.43 0.24 -14.15
N THR A 480 3.60 0.23 -12.84
CA THR A 480 3.14 1.33 -12.00
C THR A 480 3.90 2.63 -12.27
N LEU A 481 5.19 2.55 -12.59
CA LEU A 481 6.04 3.71 -12.85
C LEU A 481 5.67 4.40 -14.17
N GLU A 482 5.52 3.61 -15.22
CA GLU A 482 5.11 4.11 -16.53
C GLU A 482 3.71 4.74 -16.47
N ARG A 483 2.80 4.18 -15.65
CA ARG A 483 1.49 4.80 -15.39
C ARG A 483 1.60 6.16 -14.74
N MET A 484 2.43 6.31 -13.72
CA MET A 484 2.65 7.60 -13.05
C MET A 484 3.24 8.63 -14.01
N LYS A 485 4.16 8.21 -14.87
CA LYS A 485 4.73 9.03 -15.92
C LYS A 485 3.66 9.50 -16.92
N ILE A 486 2.83 8.59 -17.41
CA ILE A 486 1.72 8.90 -18.34
C ILE A 486 0.75 9.92 -17.71
N ILE A 487 0.39 9.74 -16.44
CA ILE A 487 -0.51 10.66 -15.73
C ILE A 487 0.14 12.05 -15.59
N ARG A 488 1.42 12.09 -15.27
CA ARG A 488 2.18 13.34 -15.18
C ARG A 488 2.26 14.06 -16.55
N GLU A 489 2.58 13.34 -17.61
CA GLU A 489 2.62 13.86 -18.97
C GLU A 489 1.25 14.44 -19.41
N LEU A 490 0.14 13.76 -19.04
CA LEU A 490 -1.21 14.24 -19.29
C LEU A 490 -1.47 15.55 -18.53
N ARG A 491 -1.09 15.64 -17.25
CA ARG A 491 -1.27 16.85 -16.44
C ARG A 491 -0.41 18.02 -16.92
N LEU A 492 0.82 17.76 -17.35
CA LEU A 492 1.74 18.77 -17.89
C LEU A 492 1.36 19.21 -19.31
N GLY A 493 0.51 18.46 -20.03
CA GLY A 493 0.12 18.74 -21.40
C GLY A 493 1.11 18.26 -22.46
N GLU A 494 1.99 17.38 -22.09
CA GLU A 494 2.84 16.64 -23.03
C GLU A 494 1.99 15.63 -23.81
N VAL A 495 0.94 15.10 -23.15
CA VAL A 495 -0.13 14.28 -23.70
C VAL A 495 -1.46 15.01 -23.54
N ASP A 496 -2.30 15.01 -24.56
CA ASP A 496 -3.62 15.66 -24.55
C ASP A 496 -4.77 14.67 -24.35
N VAL A 497 -4.59 13.41 -24.80
CA VAL A 497 -5.63 12.37 -24.80
C VAL A 497 -5.09 11.09 -24.18
N LEU A 498 -5.75 10.61 -23.12
CA LEU A 498 -5.48 9.32 -22.51
C LEU A 498 -6.61 8.33 -22.83
N ILE A 499 -6.24 7.19 -23.42
CA ILE A 499 -7.17 6.13 -23.83
C ILE A 499 -6.94 4.90 -22.97
N GLY A 500 -7.99 4.25 -22.48
CA GLY A 500 -7.82 3.02 -21.70
C GLY A 500 -9.10 2.24 -21.49
N ILE A 501 -8.94 1.02 -20.96
CA ILE A 501 -10.06 0.12 -20.72
C ILE A 501 -10.73 0.44 -19.39
N ASN A 502 -9.94 0.58 -18.36
CA ASN A 502 -10.39 0.78 -17.00
C ASN A 502 -9.55 1.85 -16.29
N LEU A 503 -9.67 3.08 -16.80
CA LEU A 503 -8.97 4.25 -16.24
C LEU A 503 -9.43 4.60 -14.81
N LEU A 504 -10.37 3.82 -14.26
CA LEU A 504 -11.11 4.13 -13.04
C LEU A 504 -10.49 3.58 -11.78
N ARG A 505 -9.71 2.49 -11.88
CA ARG A 505 -9.25 1.73 -10.71
C ARG A 505 -8.28 2.49 -9.81
N GLU A 506 -7.80 3.69 -10.20
CA GLU A 506 -6.59 4.24 -9.60
C GLU A 506 -6.72 5.66 -9.05
N GLY A 507 -7.86 6.07 -8.55
CA GLY A 507 -7.96 7.34 -7.78
C GLY A 507 -7.45 8.59 -8.53
N LEU A 508 -7.47 8.61 -9.87
CA LEU A 508 -6.94 9.69 -10.68
C LEU A 508 -7.64 11.02 -10.37
N ASP A 509 -6.88 11.95 -9.83
CA ASP A 509 -7.30 13.33 -9.58
C ASP A 509 -6.69 14.24 -10.65
N ILE A 510 -7.40 14.40 -11.78
CA ILE A 510 -6.91 15.16 -12.94
C ILE A 510 -7.90 16.30 -13.23
N PRO A 511 -7.77 17.46 -12.58
CA PRO A 511 -8.67 18.60 -12.80
C PRO A 511 -8.58 19.20 -14.20
N GLU A 512 -7.54 18.88 -14.94
CA GLU A 512 -7.32 19.34 -16.31
C GLU A 512 -8.25 18.64 -17.33
N VAL A 513 -8.92 17.53 -16.94
CA VAL A 513 -9.83 16.77 -17.81
C VAL A 513 -11.18 17.48 -17.92
N ALA A 514 -11.56 17.88 -19.14
CA ALA A 514 -12.85 18.49 -19.43
C ALA A 514 -13.74 17.63 -20.34
N LEU A 515 -13.22 16.57 -20.96
CA LEU A 515 -14.01 15.64 -21.75
C LEU A 515 -13.71 14.20 -21.32
N VAL A 516 -14.78 13.46 -21.05
CA VAL A 516 -14.72 12.01 -20.91
C VAL A 516 -15.60 11.39 -21.99
N ALA A 517 -15.03 10.52 -22.83
CA ALA A 517 -15.75 9.80 -23.86
C ALA A 517 -15.82 8.31 -23.53
N ILE A 518 -17.02 7.75 -23.59
CA ILE A 518 -17.28 6.33 -23.33
C ILE A 518 -17.73 5.69 -24.64
N LEU A 519 -16.85 4.95 -25.29
CA LEU A 519 -17.17 4.23 -26.53
C LEU A 519 -17.97 2.98 -26.22
N ASP A 520 -18.89 2.63 -27.13
CA ASP A 520 -19.73 1.43 -27.00
C ASP A 520 -20.37 1.32 -25.60
N ALA A 521 -21.00 2.39 -25.14
CA ALA A 521 -21.55 2.48 -23.79
C ALA A 521 -22.75 1.55 -23.56
N ASP A 522 -23.41 1.10 -24.63
CA ASP A 522 -24.54 0.14 -24.60
C ASP A 522 -24.13 -1.34 -24.58
N LYS A 523 -22.85 -1.65 -24.60
CA LYS A 523 -22.35 -3.02 -24.46
C LYS A 523 -22.31 -3.42 -22.99
N GLU A 524 -23.45 -3.91 -22.47
CA GLU A 524 -23.54 -4.31 -21.08
C GLU A 524 -22.47 -5.32 -20.66
N GLY A 525 -21.92 -5.13 -19.46
CA GLY A 525 -20.86 -5.94 -18.89
C GLY A 525 -20.20 -5.25 -17.71
N PHE A 526 -19.18 -5.86 -17.13
CA PHE A 526 -18.48 -5.33 -15.97
C PHE A 526 -17.94 -3.90 -16.17
N LEU A 527 -17.42 -3.61 -17.38
CA LEU A 527 -16.87 -2.28 -17.74
C LEU A 527 -17.94 -1.21 -18.02
N ARG A 528 -19.19 -1.58 -18.15
CA ARG A 528 -20.32 -0.70 -18.43
C ARG A 528 -21.46 -0.90 -17.42
N SER A 529 -21.13 -1.44 -16.24
CA SER A 529 -22.06 -1.51 -15.10
C SER A 529 -22.37 -0.10 -14.59
N GLU A 530 -23.47 0.06 -13.88
CA GLU A 530 -23.87 1.31 -13.22
C GLU A 530 -22.71 1.94 -12.44
N THR A 531 -22.07 1.15 -11.56
CA THR A 531 -20.90 1.57 -10.76
C THR A 531 -19.76 2.08 -11.62
N SER A 532 -19.40 1.31 -12.69
CA SER A 532 -18.33 1.66 -13.60
C SER A 532 -18.61 2.96 -14.36
N LEU A 533 -19.84 3.16 -14.81
CA LEU A 533 -20.27 4.37 -15.51
C LEU A 533 -20.23 5.58 -14.57
N ILE A 534 -20.79 5.50 -13.36
CA ILE A 534 -20.76 6.59 -12.38
C ILE A 534 -19.32 6.98 -12.02
N GLN A 535 -18.44 6.01 -11.83
CA GLN A 535 -17.02 6.26 -11.56
C GLN A 535 -16.32 6.98 -12.73
N THR A 536 -16.63 6.56 -13.98
CA THR A 536 -16.08 7.18 -15.21
C THR A 536 -16.57 8.62 -15.34
N ILE A 537 -17.85 8.84 -15.20
CA ILE A 537 -18.48 10.17 -15.24
C ILE A 537 -17.84 11.08 -14.19
N GLY A 538 -17.63 10.57 -12.97
CA GLY A 538 -17.03 11.29 -11.84
C GLY A 538 -15.60 11.79 -12.10
N ARG A 539 -14.88 11.25 -13.09
CA ARG A 539 -13.54 11.76 -13.48
C ARG A 539 -13.63 13.15 -14.13
N ALA A 540 -14.73 13.46 -14.79
CA ALA A 540 -14.98 14.79 -15.34
C ALA A 540 -15.49 15.81 -14.30
N ALA A 541 -15.96 15.38 -13.13
CA ALA A 541 -16.60 16.24 -12.12
C ALA A 541 -15.64 17.18 -11.35
N ARG A 542 -14.41 17.36 -11.80
CA ARG A 542 -13.38 18.24 -11.20
C ARG A 542 -13.08 19.49 -12.01
N ASN A 543 -13.69 19.59 -13.17
CA ASN A 543 -13.55 20.73 -14.06
C ASN A 543 -14.93 21.38 -14.27
N SER A 544 -15.00 22.71 -14.13
CA SER A 544 -16.26 23.46 -14.28
C SER A 544 -16.86 23.42 -15.69
N GLU A 545 -16.04 23.12 -16.70
CA GLU A 545 -16.41 23.08 -18.11
C GLU A 545 -16.52 21.65 -18.67
N SER A 546 -16.67 20.68 -17.77
CA SER A 546 -16.63 19.28 -18.13
C SER A 546 -17.93 18.76 -18.74
N LYS A 547 -17.76 17.82 -19.68
CA LYS A 547 -18.86 17.01 -20.23
C LYS A 547 -18.46 15.56 -20.41
N VAL A 548 -19.45 14.69 -20.49
CA VAL A 548 -19.31 13.26 -20.79
C VAL A 548 -20.11 12.94 -22.05
N ILE A 549 -19.48 12.22 -22.99
CA ILE A 549 -20.16 11.72 -24.19
C ILE A 549 -20.21 10.19 -24.08
N MET A 550 -21.41 9.64 -24.13
CA MET A 550 -21.65 8.21 -24.23
C MET A 550 -22.07 7.86 -25.68
N TYR A 551 -21.22 7.08 -26.36
CA TYR A 551 -21.59 6.59 -27.70
C TYR A 551 -22.38 5.29 -27.53
N ALA A 552 -23.66 5.34 -27.91
CA ALA A 552 -24.61 4.25 -27.71
C ALA A 552 -25.78 4.38 -28.70
N ASP A 553 -26.22 3.25 -29.26
CA ASP A 553 -27.42 3.21 -30.08
C ASP A 553 -28.68 2.95 -29.24
N ASN A 554 -28.52 2.33 -28.07
CA ASN A 554 -29.59 2.06 -27.11
C ASN A 554 -29.20 2.46 -25.71
N ILE A 555 -30.16 2.93 -24.91
CA ILE A 555 -29.93 3.22 -23.50
C ILE A 555 -30.18 1.94 -22.70
N THR A 556 -29.14 1.40 -22.09
CA THR A 556 -29.21 0.23 -21.21
C THR A 556 -29.73 0.60 -19.82
N LYS A 557 -30.07 -0.41 -19.00
CA LYS A 557 -30.49 -0.15 -17.60
C LYS A 557 -29.39 0.48 -16.78
N SER A 558 -28.13 0.07 -16.98
CA SER A 558 -26.97 0.64 -16.32
C SER A 558 -26.74 2.10 -16.71
N MET A 559 -26.88 2.43 -17.99
CA MET A 559 -26.81 3.82 -18.46
C MET A 559 -27.92 4.68 -17.86
N ASP A 560 -29.19 4.24 -17.93
CA ASP A 560 -30.34 4.99 -17.42
C ASP A 560 -30.16 5.34 -15.94
N LYS A 561 -29.75 4.37 -15.10
CA LYS A 561 -29.49 4.60 -13.70
C LYS A 561 -28.34 5.57 -13.44
N SER A 562 -27.22 5.41 -14.16
CA SER A 562 -26.05 6.27 -14.00
C SER A 562 -26.33 7.72 -14.42
N ILE A 563 -27.11 7.92 -15.48
CA ILE A 563 -27.53 9.23 -15.96
C ILE A 563 -28.45 9.90 -14.95
N LYS A 564 -29.50 9.20 -14.50
CA LYS A 564 -30.44 9.72 -13.49
C LYS A 564 -29.75 10.09 -12.19
N GLU A 565 -28.85 9.27 -11.71
CA GLU A 565 -28.11 9.55 -10.48
C GLU A 565 -27.16 10.77 -10.66
N THR A 566 -26.47 10.88 -11.79
CA THR A 566 -25.62 12.04 -12.08
C THR A 566 -26.44 13.31 -12.16
N GLU A 567 -27.61 13.26 -12.79
CA GLU A 567 -28.52 14.41 -12.91
C GLU A 567 -29.11 14.81 -11.53
N ARG A 568 -29.51 13.82 -10.70
CA ARG A 568 -29.94 14.07 -9.31
C ARG A 568 -28.86 14.83 -8.54
N ARG A 569 -27.63 14.35 -8.57
CA ARG A 569 -26.49 14.98 -7.88
C ARG A 569 -26.23 16.39 -8.41
N ARG A 570 -26.33 16.58 -9.72
CA ARG A 570 -26.15 17.89 -10.35
C ARG A 570 -27.19 18.90 -9.90
N VAL A 571 -28.46 18.51 -9.83
CA VAL A 571 -29.56 19.39 -9.37
C VAL A 571 -29.34 19.80 -7.90
N ILE A 572 -29.06 18.85 -7.01
CA ILE A 572 -28.78 19.12 -5.59
C ILE A 572 -27.62 20.13 -5.43
N GLN A 573 -26.54 19.94 -6.17
CA GLN A 573 -25.40 20.85 -6.12
C GLN A 573 -25.73 22.23 -6.68
N MET A 574 -26.56 22.33 -7.73
CA MET A 574 -26.99 23.62 -8.30
C MET A 574 -27.84 24.39 -7.30
N GLU A 575 -28.84 23.77 -6.70
CA GLU A 575 -29.70 24.38 -5.66
C GLU A 575 -28.86 24.89 -4.50
N TYR A 576 -27.90 24.08 -4.02
CA TYR A 576 -27.00 24.50 -2.96
C TYR A 576 -26.13 25.71 -3.36
N ASN A 577 -25.60 25.71 -4.58
CA ASN A 577 -24.79 26.82 -5.08
C ASN A 577 -25.60 28.13 -5.18
N GLU A 578 -26.86 28.05 -5.66
CA GLU A 578 -27.75 29.20 -5.74
C GLU A 578 -28.10 29.77 -4.35
N GLU A 579 -28.43 28.88 -3.40
CA GLU A 579 -28.77 29.26 -2.03
C GLU A 579 -27.61 29.98 -1.31
N HIS A 580 -26.38 29.49 -1.54
CA HIS A 580 -25.18 29.97 -0.86
C HIS A 580 -24.35 30.96 -1.70
N ASN A 581 -24.82 31.36 -2.90
CA ASN A 581 -24.10 32.24 -3.84
C ASN A 581 -22.66 31.72 -4.17
N ILE A 582 -22.50 30.42 -4.39
CA ILE A 582 -21.24 29.78 -4.72
C ILE A 582 -21.06 29.73 -6.25
N THR A 583 -19.96 30.28 -6.75
CA THR A 583 -19.56 30.10 -8.15
C THR A 583 -18.67 28.89 -8.28
N PRO A 584 -19.01 27.88 -9.12
CA PRO A 584 -18.15 26.71 -9.33
C PRO A 584 -16.75 27.07 -9.79
N THR A 585 -15.73 26.61 -9.11
CA THR A 585 -14.34 26.86 -9.46
C THR A 585 -13.53 25.57 -9.58
N THR A 586 -12.80 25.42 -10.67
CA THR A 586 -11.90 24.28 -10.85
C THR A 586 -10.74 24.36 -9.85
N VAL A 587 -10.50 23.27 -9.13
CA VAL A 587 -9.40 23.20 -8.16
C VAL A 587 -8.08 23.04 -8.89
N ILE A 588 -7.24 24.07 -8.86
CA ILE A 588 -5.88 23.99 -9.39
C ILE A 588 -5.01 23.34 -8.31
N LYS A 589 -4.66 22.07 -8.48
CA LYS A 589 -3.64 21.41 -7.66
C LYS A 589 -2.31 21.49 -8.38
N GLY A 590 -1.26 22.01 -7.72
CA GLY A 590 0.11 21.90 -8.23
C GLY A 590 0.42 20.42 -8.55
N VAL A 591 1.16 20.19 -9.62
CA VAL A 591 1.73 18.85 -9.89
C VAL A 591 2.79 18.63 -8.81
N ARG A 592 2.38 18.20 -7.62
CA ARG A 592 3.33 17.73 -6.60
C ARG A 592 3.98 16.45 -7.16
N ASP A 593 5.27 16.36 -7.05
CA ASP A 593 5.97 15.11 -7.27
C ASP A 593 5.46 14.09 -6.23
N ILE A 594 4.46 13.30 -6.62
CA ILE A 594 4.05 12.08 -5.89
C ILE A 594 5.24 11.12 -5.81
N ILE A 595 6.25 11.41 -6.57
CA ILE A 595 7.52 10.74 -6.72
C ILE A 595 8.38 10.78 -5.43
N GLU A 596 8.24 11.75 -4.52
CA GLU A 596 9.13 11.79 -3.34
C GLU A 596 8.94 10.62 -2.37
N ALA A 597 7.73 10.13 -2.17
CA ALA A 597 7.51 8.92 -1.37
C ALA A 597 7.86 7.61 -2.11
N THR A 598 7.93 7.66 -3.46
CA THR A 598 8.24 6.50 -4.33
C THR A 598 9.68 6.57 -4.88
N LYS A 599 10.30 7.75 -4.97
CA LYS A 599 11.68 7.94 -5.46
C LYS A 599 12.73 7.23 -4.62
N VAL A 600 12.51 7.07 -3.33
CA VAL A 600 13.44 6.34 -2.45
C VAL A 600 13.52 4.85 -2.85
N SER A 601 12.46 4.29 -3.44
CA SER A 601 12.46 2.92 -3.96
C SER A 601 12.96 2.81 -5.41
N GLU A 602 12.78 3.86 -6.24
CA GLU A 602 13.07 3.84 -7.67
C GLU A 602 14.54 4.04 -8.02
N GLU A 603 15.28 4.81 -7.24
CA GLU A 603 16.71 5.06 -7.50
C GLU A 603 17.54 3.77 -7.43
N LYS A 604 17.16 2.82 -6.57
CA LYS A 604 17.80 1.48 -6.54
C LYS A 604 17.36 0.55 -7.69
N GLU A 605 16.08 0.57 -8.11
CA GLU A 605 15.61 -0.27 -9.23
C GLU A 605 16.16 0.16 -10.59
N ASN A 606 16.27 1.46 -10.86
CA ASN A 606 16.91 1.95 -12.07
C ASN A 606 18.39 1.53 -12.15
N TYR A 607 19.07 1.53 -11.01
CA TYR A 607 20.45 1.10 -10.90
C TYR A 607 20.65 -0.37 -11.27
N GLU A 608 19.88 -1.29 -10.65
CA GLU A 608 19.98 -2.73 -10.96
C GLU A 608 19.49 -3.06 -12.37
N THR A 609 18.48 -2.33 -12.88
CA THR A 609 17.95 -2.52 -14.23
C THR A 609 18.88 -1.97 -15.29
N GLU A 610 19.59 -0.87 -15.06
CA GLU A 610 20.63 -0.35 -15.97
C GLU A 610 21.86 -1.24 -15.98
N VAL A 611 22.29 -1.76 -14.84
CA VAL A 611 23.38 -2.74 -14.76
C VAL A 611 23.00 -4.05 -15.48
N LYS A 612 21.79 -4.55 -15.30
CA LYS A 612 21.27 -5.74 -16.01
C LYS A 612 21.02 -5.48 -17.51
N LYS A 613 20.64 -4.25 -17.91
CA LYS A 613 20.52 -3.84 -19.33
C LYS A 613 21.88 -3.63 -20.00
N ALA A 614 22.85 -3.11 -19.27
CA ALA A 614 24.23 -2.96 -19.76
C ALA A 614 24.91 -4.31 -19.94
N ALA A 615 24.67 -5.27 -19.06
CA ALA A 615 25.16 -6.65 -19.20
C ALA A 615 24.50 -7.43 -20.36
N LYS A 616 23.33 -6.98 -20.87
CA LYS A 616 22.66 -7.54 -22.06
C LYS A 616 23.00 -6.83 -23.37
N LYS A 617 23.63 -5.64 -23.33
CA LYS A 617 24.19 -4.97 -24.50
C LYS A 617 25.69 -5.16 -24.41
N ASP A 618 26.36 -5.71 -25.44
CA ASP A 618 27.81 -5.86 -25.56
C ASP A 618 28.56 -4.51 -25.52
N ILE A 619 28.33 -3.68 -24.49
CA ILE A 619 29.09 -2.47 -24.26
C ILE A 619 30.20 -2.80 -23.28
N PRO A 620 31.48 -2.60 -23.65
CA PRO A 620 32.61 -2.84 -22.76
C PRO A 620 32.45 -2.01 -21.47
N VAL A 621 32.58 -2.69 -20.31
CA VAL A 621 32.39 -2.06 -18.97
C VAL A 621 33.29 -0.83 -18.80
N GLU A 622 34.45 -0.79 -19.42
CA GLU A 622 35.39 0.33 -19.44
C GLU A 622 34.77 1.61 -20.04
N LYS A 623 34.02 1.50 -21.13
CA LYS A 623 33.33 2.66 -21.73
C LYS A 623 32.18 3.18 -20.88
N LEU A 624 31.51 2.29 -20.14
CA LEU A 624 30.47 2.67 -19.22
C LEU A 624 31.03 3.43 -18.00
N ILE A 625 32.19 3.00 -17.52
CA ILE A 625 32.92 3.68 -16.44
C ILE A 625 33.38 5.09 -16.89
N GLU A 626 33.92 5.25 -18.10
CA GLU A 626 34.29 6.56 -18.62
C GLU A 626 33.11 7.51 -18.74
N GLN A 627 31.96 7.03 -19.22
CA GLN A 627 30.74 7.83 -19.32
C GLN A 627 30.26 8.32 -17.94
N TYR A 628 30.21 7.44 -16.95
CA TYR A 628 29.79 7.81 -15.59
C TYR A 628 30.82 8.71 -14.88
N GLU A 629 32.11 8.60 -15.18
CA GLU A 629 33.13 9.55 -14.68
C GLU A 629 32.96 10.97 -15.26
N GLU A 630 32.51 11.10 -16.51
CA GLU A 630 32.20 12.40 -17.11
C GLU A 630 30.91 12.99 -16.51
N GLU A 631 29.84 12.20 -16.39
CA GLU A 631 28.59 12.62 -15.76
C GLU A 631 28.80 13.03 -14.30
N MET A 632 29.61 12.30 -13.54
CA MET A 632 29.97 12.64 -12.16
C MET A 632 30.69 14.00 -12.05
N LYS A 633 31.61 14.27 -12.95
CA LYS A 633 32.31 15.56 -13.00
C LYS A 633 31.40 16.73 -13.38
N GLU A 634 30.42 16.46 -14.25
CA GLU A 634 29.44 17.45 -14.67
C GLU A 634 28.42 17.75 -13.54
N ALA A 635 27.94 16.71 -12.86
CA ALA A 635 27.08 16.85 -11.67
C ALA A 635 27.79 17.62 -10.54
N ALA A 636 29.07 17.36 -10.29
CA ALA A 636 29.87 18.09 -9.31
C ALA A 636 30.06 19.57 -9.69
N LYS A 637 30.26 19.89 -10.97
CA LYS A 637 30.35 21.27 -11.47
C LYS A 637 29.03 22.02 -11.28
N ASN A 638 27.90 21.34 -11.42
CA ASN A 638 26.56 21.89 -11.27
C ASN A 638 26.07 21.90 -9.80
N LEU A 639 26.97 21.66 -8.83
CA LEU A 639 26.69 21.59 -7.39
C LEU A 639 25.65 20.52 -6.99
N GLN A 640 25.43 19.52 -7.82
CA GLN A 640 24.57 18.37 -7.57
C GLN A 640 25.37 17.26 -6.83
N PHE A 641 25.76 17.55 -5.58
CA PHE A 641 26.68 16.69 -4.83
C PHE A 641 26.13 15.29 -4.52
N GLU A 642 24.81 15.17 -4.34
CA GLU A 642 24.14 13.86 -4.16
C GLU A 642 24.29 13.02 -5.43
N ARG A 643 23.98 13.57 -6.60
CA ARG A 643 24.14 12.87 -7.88
C ARG A 643 25.59 12.50 -8.18
N ALA A 644 26.53 13.36 -7.84
CA ALA A 644 27.96 13.07 -7.98
C ALA A 644 28.42 11.91 -7.05
N ALA A 645 27.87 11.82 -5.83
CA ALA A 645 28.14 10.73 -4.90
C ALA A 645 27.59 9.40 -5.40
N GLU A 646 26.34 9.38 -5.90
CA GLU A 646 25.72 8.22 -6.52
C GLU A 646 26.57 7.66 -7.68
N LEU A 647 26.95 8.53 -8.62
CA LEU A 647 27.77 8.14 -9.78
C LEU A 647 29.14 7.60 -9.36
N ARG A 648 29.74 8.15 -8.28
CA ARG A 648 30.99 7.62 -7.71
C ARG A 648 30.83 6.19 -7.19
N ASP A 649 29.72 5.93 -6.50
CA ASP A 649 29.46 4.61 -5.92
C ASP A 649 29.16 3.58 -7.02
N ILE A 650 28.46 3.97 -8.10
CA ILE A 650 28.27 3.20 -9.33
C ILE A 650 29.61 2.82 -9.98
N ILE A 651 30.51 3.79 -10.14
CA ILE A 651 31.83 3.56 -10.73
C ILE A 651 32.65 2.58 -9.89
N LYS A 652 32.52 2.67 -8.56
CA LYS A 652 33.22 1.77 -7.64
C LYS A 652 32.74 0.33 -7.80
N ASP A 653 31.43 0.10 -7.82
CA ASP A 653 30.83 -1.22 -7.97
C ASP A 653 31.14 -1.84 -9.35
N LEU A 654 31.13 -1.05 -10.43
CA LEU A 654 31.53 -1.51 -11.75
C LEU A 654 33.00 -1.92 -11.80
N LYS A 655 33.87 -1.20 -11.10
CA LYS A 655 35.33 -1.54 -10.99
C LYS A 655 35.57 -2.77 -10.12
N GLU A 656 34.78 -3.04 -9.12
CA GLU A 656 34.86 -4.23 -8.26
C GLU A 656 34.35 -5.50 -8.96
N ASN A 657 33.27 -5.38 -9.73
CA ASN A 657 32.64 -6.48 -10.48
C ASN A 657 33.36 -6.78 -11.83
N SER A 658 34.29 -5.95 -12.28
CA SER A 658 35.11 -6.19 -13.50
C SER A 658 36.45 -6.83 -13.24
N LYS A 659 36.78 -7.13 -11.97
CA LYS A 659 37.94 -7.95 -11.56
C LYS A 659 37.52 -9.39 -11.31
#